data_bec79b67a7b0a2c535a01991ceb7c706
#
_entry.id   bec79b67a7b0a2c535a01991ceb7c706
#
_cell.length_a   1.000
_cell.length_b   1.000
_cell.length_c   1.000
_cell.angle_alpha   90.00
_cell.angle_beta   90.00
_cell.angle_gamma   90.00
#
_symmetry.space_group_name_H-M   'P 1'
#
loop_
_entity.id
_entity.type
_entity.pdbx_description
1 polymer ?
#
loop_
_entity_poly.entity_id
_entity_poly.type
_entity_poly.pdbx_seq_one_letter_code
_entity_poly.pdbx_strand_id
1 'polypeptide(L)'
;MKRFTITLILAALMLVSCSETKNPDETKIESAEPSAEQLAFFSGYSLVRPDVCDKAVVDATIEIRNKLGLETISTDWVKRDENIPEDNVEFLIGETNRKASVNALAELTNYRGNYTNDFIIRMKDNKIVITGGSPSAVASGTDYFLKNVLPAVDAATLSDFEFISRREYEVETINGVSAGDYTIYIPKEASDETKALAEELKALILEKTGFVVPISDRDTGSTAGIWLGVDYGEGGKALDSLTSYRKNCGNDWLYSVKDGNIVAVGVDESAMKLAINKFKENMASIFGASDNSEFIYRKDYKMIELAGRNIGEYSILLPENNCVDINSAAKRLKATVYELTGFDLPIVTEPGEYNIRLGLSGDKTTGSVRFVGNDLVISGGHYVSAAGAANEFISSLSTNAEYKSDYTISETFDKVPLVSERYPEMTLVWNDEFDYDGDLYDRDKWLQRAQMNASDMYNSETERNVKTEDGNLVLRSWKEEDTSISEGKPYSTNKSMTTRDSCNFCYGHLEMRAKVPFGKGCWPSFWMVQREDMRNEGVNWMAEIDIFEVFGSKDKVVPNIHKWYNSTADNYHVQLGDDRKTPYVFKDTSNLSDEYHTYGFYWDEEKMVFSVDGEDYCTMDITEKTGDFGKYKGMDGFHTPGYIILNNFLFTPEASWIPDGAMVDDNMEYPVTYTIDYIRLYQGDNGEIYSPELGETRGIPAE
;
A
#
# COMPACT_ATOMS: atom_id res chain seq x y z
N MET A 1 -29.58 13.45 64.16
CA MET A 1 -30.79 13.53 63.34
C MET A 1 -30.60 14.35 62.02
N LYS A 2 -29.73 15.35 61.97
CA LYS A 2 -29.53 16.16 60.79
C LYS A 2 -28.70 15.44 59.64
N ARG A 3 -27.80 14.52 60.03
CA ARG A 3 -27.01 13.72 59.04
C ARG A 3 -27.84 12.70 58.24
N PHE A 4 -28.92 12.18 58.79
CA PHE A 4 -29.77 11.17 58.14
C PHE A 4 -30.66 11.76 57.01
N THR A 5 -31.01 13.06 57.13
CA THR A 5 -31.91 13.72 56.18
C THR A 5 -31.19 14.12 54.87
N ILE A 6 -29.88 14.44 54.94
CA ILE A 6 -29.08 14.82 53.74
C ILE A 6 -28.72 13.59 52.91
N THR A 7 -28.40 12.47 53.57
CA THR A 7 -28.15 11.19 52.88
C THR A 7 -29.40 10.69 52.14
N LEU A 8 -30.61 10.96 52.67
CA LEU A 8 -31.85 10.56 52.01
C LEU A 8 -32.20 11.44 50.81
N ILE A 9 -31.83 12.72 50.82
CA ILE A 9 -32.07 13.63 49.66
C ILE A 9 -31.10 13.30 48.51
N LEU A 10 -29.86 12.99 48.83
CA LEU A 10 -28.88 12.51 47.81
C LEU A 10 -29.23 11.11 47.28
N ALA A 11 -29.72 10.20 48.13
CA ALA A 11 -30.17 8.88 47.73
C ALA A 11 -31.44 8.95 46.84
N ALA A 12 -32.34 9.92 47.10
CA ALA A 12 -33.52 10.15 46.26
C ALA A 12 -33.18 10.71 44.85
N LEU A 13 -32.08 11.49 44.75
CA LEU A 13 -31.56 11.95 43.45
C LEU A 13 -30.83 10.84 42.67
N MET A 14 -30.22 9.87 43.36
CA MET A 14 -29.62 8.70 42.69
C MET A 14 -30.64 7.68 42.14
N LEU A 15 -31.86 7.63 42.69
CA LEU A 15 -32.91 6.70 42.25
C LEU A 15 -33.69 7.17 41.03
N VAL A 16 -33.46 8.39 40.52
CA VAL A 16 -34.13 8.93 39.34
C VAL A 16 -33.31 8.74 38.06
N SER A 17 -32.03 8.30 38.14
CA SER A 17 -31.16 8.10 36.95
C SER A 17 -31.14 6.67 36.41
N CYS A 18 -31.86 5.72 37.00
CA CYS A 18 -31.92 4.32 36.52
C CYS A 18 -33.32 3.95 36.06
N SER A 19 -33.74 4.42 34.91
CA SER A 19 -34.62 3.70 33.96
C SER A 19 -34.94 4.55 32.73
N GLU A 20 -34.80 3.90 31.60
CA GLU A 20 -35.37 4.22 30.28
C GLU A 20 -34.62 5.19 29.38
N THR A 21 -33.93 4.60 28.41
CA THR A 21 -33.68 5.15 27.08
C THR A 21 -34.97 5.70 26.43
N LYS A 22 -35.21 6.99 26.61
CA LYS A 22 -36.03 7.82 25.70
C LYS A 22 -35.44 9.23 25.73
N ASN A 23 -35.08 9.73 24.55
CA ASN A 23 -34.77 11.12 24.32
C ASN A 23 -35.86 11.98 25.00
N PRO A 24 -35.59 12.71 26.06
CA PRO A 24 -36.47 13.78 26.50
C PRO A 24 -36.00 15.07 25.84
N ASP A 25 -36.96 15.79 25.26
CA ASP A 25 -36.82 17.20 24.94
C ASP A 25 -35.89 17.92 25.93
N GLU A 26 -34.92 18.63 25.40
CA GLU A 26 -34.08 19.57 26.15
C GLU A 26 -34.94 20.66 26.78
N THR A 27 -35.58 20.38 27.90
CA THR A 27 -35.94 21.43 28.86
C THR A 27 -34.65 21.83 29.52
N LYS A 28 -34.02 22.92 29.08
CA LYS A 28 -32.99 23.63 29.85
C LYS A 28 -33.49 23.84 31.27
N ILE A 29 -32.98 23.04 32.22
CA ILE A 29 -33.04 23.39 33.63
C ILE A 29 -32.08 24.56 33.77
N GLU A 30 -32.59 25.79 33.80
CA GLU A 30 -31.79 26.96 34.16
C GLU A 30 -31.23 26.69 35.56
N SER A 31 -29.90 26.68 35.66
CA SER A 31 -29.22 26.56 36.96
C SER A 31 -29.66 27.74 37.85
N ALA A 32 -30.19 27.42 38.99
CA ALA A 32 -30.59 28.46 39.98
C ALA A 32 -29.39 29.40 40.22
N GLU A 33 -29.68 30.70 40.29
CA GLU A 33 -28.62 31.67 40.62
C GLU A 33 -28.19 31.47 42.09
N PRO A 34 -26.88 31.54 42.40
CA PRO A 34 -26.38 31.41 43.73
C PRO A 34 -26.99 32.48 44.67
N SER A 35 -27.31 32.08 45.89
CA SER A 35 -27.78 33.04 46.91
C SER A 35 -26.68 34.04 47.32
N ALA A 36 -27.06 35.18 47.87
CA ALA A 36 -26.10 36.16 48.39
C ALA A 36 -25.19 35.55 49.49
N GLU A 37 -25.69 34.62 50.25
CA GLU A 37 -24.92 33.92 51.31
C GLU A 37 -23.88 32.95 50.70
N GLN A 38 -24.24 32.22 49.61
CA GLN A 38 -23.31 31.38 48.86
C GLN A 38 -22.21 32.22 48.19
N LEU A 39 -22.56 33.32 47.53
CA LEU A 39 -21.56 34.20 46.92
C LEU A 39 -20.60 34.78 47.98
N ALA A 40 -21.11 35.16 49.17
CA ALA A 40 -20.27 35.64 50.25
C ALA A 40 -19.32 34.55 50.80
N PHE A 41 -19.77 33.30 50.84
CA PHE A 41 -18.91 32.16 51.21
C PHE A 41 -17.78 31.95 50.20
N PHE A 42 -18.08 31.92 48.93
CA PHE A 42 -17.05 31.67 47.88
C PHE A 42 -16.14 32.88 47.67
N SER A 43 -16.51 34.08 48.02
CA SER A 43 -15.70 35.30 47.83
C SER A 43 -14.31 35.23 48.52
N GLY A 44 -14.14 34.36 49.53
CA GLY A 44 -12.86 34.11 50.16
C GLY A 44 -11.92 33.13 49.43
N TYR A 45 -12.40 32.47 48.38
CA TYR A 45 -11.62 31.44 47.66
C TYR A 45 -10.76 32.03 46.57
N SER A 46 -9.51 31.60 46.49
CA SER A 46 -8.64 31.82 45.31
C SER A 46 -8.89 30.72 44.27
N LEU A 47 -9.34 31.08 43.10
CA LEU A 47 -9.59 30.12 41.97
C LEU A 47 -8.28 29.78 41.24
N VAL A 48 -7.91 28.50 41.23
CA VAL A 48 -6.63 28.01 40.68
C VAL A 48 -6.86 26.89 39.68
N ARG A 49 -6.16 26.98 38.55
CA ARG A 49 -6.09 25.92 37.53
C ARG A 49 -4.64 25.56 37.19
N PRO A 50 -4.36 24.45 36.49
CA PRO A 50 -3.03 24.18 35.95
C PRO A 50 -2.56 25.30 34.99
N ASP A 51 -1.26 25.62 35.03
CA ASP A 51 -0.67 26.64 34.14
C ASP A 51 -0.80 26.21 32.67
N VAL A 52 -0.47 24.95 32.38
CA VAL A 52 -0.67 24.34 31.09
C VAL A 52 -1.82 23.33 31.16
N CYS A 53 -2.93 23.62 30.51
CA CYS A 53 -4.09 22.72 30.49
C CYS A 53 -4.90 22.89 29.19
N ASP A 54 -5.76 21.91 28.92
CA ASP A 54 -6.68 21.93 27.78
C ASP A 54 -7.70 23.08 27.91
N LYS A 55 -8.22 23.50 26.72
CA LYS A 55 -9.25 24.55 26.64
C LYS A 55 -10.49 24.24 27.49
N ALA A 56 -10.89 22.96 27.59
CA ALA A 56 -12.06 22.57 28.36
C ALA A 56 -11.87 22.89 29.86
N VAL A 57 -10.68 22.73 30.43
CA VAL A 57 -10.36 23.10 31.82
C VAL A 57 -10.35 24.62 32.00
N VAL A 58 -9.83 25.35 30.99
CA VAL A 58 -9.87 26.82 31.01
C VAL A 58 -11.31 27.33 30.98
N ASP A 59 -12.15 26.81 30.10
CA ASP A 59 -13.55 27.19 29.97
C ASP A 59 -14.33 26.85 31.25
N ALA A 60 -14.14 25.69 31.83
CA ALA A 60 -14.72 25.26 33.10
C ALA A 60 -14.32 26.22 34.24
N THR A 61 -13.06 26.62 34.27
CA THR A 61 -12.59 27.59 35.30
C THR A 61 -13.25 28.97 35.12
N ILE A 62 -13.39 29.43 33.89
CA ILE A 62 -14.06 30.69 33.57
C ILE A 62 -15.55 30.65 34.00
N GLU A 63 -16.19 29.50 33.77
CA GLU A 63 -17.59 29.30 34.14
C GLU A 63 -17.79 29.40 35.67
N ILE A 64 -16.97 28.72 36.48
CA ILE A 64 -16.96 28.86 37.94
C ILE A 64 -16.72 30.31 38.37
N ARG A 65 -15.71 30.97 37.81
CA ARG A 65 -15.44 32.37 38.10
C ARG A 65 -16.66 33.25 37.90
N ASN A 66 -17.28 33.12 36.73
CA ASN A 66 -18.42 33.97 36.35
C ASN A 66 -19.65 33.70 37.26
N LYS A 67 -19.92 32.41 37.53
CA LYS A 67 -21.10 32.01 38.30
C LYS A 67 -20.99 32.36 39.79
N LEU A 68 -19.78 32.28 40.35
CA LEU A 68 -19.52 32.59 41.76
C LEU A 68 -19.04 34.02 42.02
N GLY A 69 -18.88 34.84 40.95
CA GLY A 69 -18.44 36.23 41.08
C GLY A 69 -17.01 36.39 41.58
N LEU A 70 -16.12 35.45 41.29
CA LEU A 70 -14.73 35.50 41.74
C LEU A 70 -13.93 36.48 40.87
N GLU A 71 -13.05 37.27 41.52
CA GLU A 71 -12.36 38.35 40.81
C GLU A 71 -11.27 37.87 39.87
N THR A 72 -10.48 36.86 40.28
CA THR A 72 -9.27 36.45 39.58
C THR A 72 -9.16 34.93 39.41
N ILE A 73 -8.54 34.49 38.31
CA ILE A 73 -8.06 33.14 38.10
C ILE A 73 -6.53 33.15 38.22
N SER A 74 -6.00 32.29 39.07
CA SER A 74 -4.56 32.03 39.19
C SER A 74 -4.17 30.70 38.54
N THR A 75 -2.90 30.59 38.16
CA THR A 75 -2.35 29.30 37.72
C THR A 75 -1.47 28.71 38.81
N ASP A 76 -1.29 27.40 38.79
CA ASP A 76 -0.45 26.68 39.78
C ASP A 76 1.06 26.92 39.57
N TRP A 77 1.47 27.51 38.44
CA TRP A 77 2.83 27.98 38.20
C TRP A 77 3.31 28.99 39.27
N VAL A 78 2.41 29.91 39.73
CA VAL A 78 2.79 31.03 40.58
C VAL A 78 3.10 30.58 42.00
N LYS A 79 2.49 29.50 42.47
CA LYS A 79 2.68 28.98 43.85
C LYS A 79 2.73 27.46 43.83
N ARG A 80 3.83 26.90 44.33
CA ARG A 80 3.94 25.47 44.60
C ARG A 80 3.33 25.11 45.95
N ASP A 81 2.77 23.92 46.06
CA ASP A 81 2.07 23.47 47.28
C ASP A 81 2.93 23.54 48.54
N GLU A 82 4.23 23.32 48.40
CA GLU A 82 5.21 23.42 49.51
C GLU A 82 5.24 24.80 50.19
N ASN A 83 4.84 25.85 49.47
CA ASN A 83 4.86 27.25 49.90
C ASN A 83 3.45 27.80 50.22
N ILE A 84 2.41 26.94 50.23
CA ILE A 84 1.04 27.36 50.48
C ILE A 84 0.64 26.83 51.83
N PRO A 85 0.25 27.73 52.78
CA PRO A 85 -0.28 27.31 54.10
C PRO A 85 -1.49 26.38 53.92
N GLU A 86 -1.60 25.37 54.79
CA GLU A 86 -2.74 24.43 54.79
C GLU A 86 -4.09 25.11 55.03
N ASP A 87 -4.09 26.22 55.72
CA ASP A 87 -5.27 27.05 55.99
C ASP A 87 -5.66 27.97 54.83
N ASN A 88 -4.88 28.00 53.75
CA ASN A 88 -5.19 28.79 52.57
C ASN A 88 -6.45 28.29 51.86
N VAL A 89 -7.36 29.19 51.52
CA VAL A 89 -8.66 28.87 50.94
C VAL A 89 -8.54 28.89 49.42
N GLU A 90 -8.66 27.74 48.77
CA GLU A 90 -8.49 27.60 47.31
C GLU A 90 -9.59 26.77 46.68
N PHE A 91 -10.03 27.18 45.48
CA PHE A 91 -10.89 26.42 44.59
C PHE A 91 -10.05 25.92 43.41
N LEU A 92 -9.81 24.63 43.34
CA LEU A 92 -8.88 23.96 42.43
C LEU A 92 -9.65 23.27 41.30
N ILE A 93 -9.38 23.66 40.06
CA ILE A 93 -10.03 23.09 38.86
C ILE A 93 -8.99 22.35 38.02
N GLY A 94 -9.19 21.05 37.84
CA GLY A 94 -8.29 20.18 37.07
C GLY A 94 -7.13 19.64 37.89
N GLU A 95 -6.13 19.14 37.20
CA GLU A 95 -4.92 18.52 37.75
C GLU A 95 -3.89 19.59 38.13
N THR A 96 -4.18 20.31 39.22
CA THR A 96 -3.22 21.30 39.77
C THR A 96 -2.11 20.61 40.57
N ASN A 97 -0.97 21.29 40.74
CA ASN A 97 0.15 20.81 41.58
C ASN A 97 -0.12 20.85 43.09
N ARG A 98 -1.36 21.13 43.52
CA ARG A 98 -1.80 21.12 44.93
C ARG A 98 -2.01 19.70 45.39
N LYS A 99 -1.55 19.36 46.60
CA LYS A 99 -1.76 18.04 47.25
C LYS A 99 -3.22 17.60 47.23
N ALA A 100 -4.14 18.53 47.43
CA ALA A 100 -5.56 18.25 47.42
C ALA A 100 -6.04 17.73 46.03
N SER A 101 -5.62 18.36 44.92
CA SER A 101 -5.91 17.88 43.55
C SER A 101 -5.23 16.55 43.24
N VAL A 102 -3.94 16.43 43.57
CA VAL A 102 -3.17 15.19 43.33
C VAL A 102 -3.79 14.01 44.08
N ASN A 103 -4.15 14.18 45.36
CA ASN A 103 -4.78 13.12 46.15
C ASN A 103 -6.17 12.75 45.61
N ALA A 104 -6.97 13.73 45.21
CA ALA A 104 -8.30 13.48 44.65
C ALA A 104 -8.19 12.71 43.31
N LEU A 105 -7.25 13.09 42.46
CA LEU A 105 -7.00 12.39 41.21
C LEU A 105 -6.48 10.96 41.42
N ALA A 106 -5.56 10.78 42.37
CA ALA A 106 -5.04 9.45 42.71
C ALA A 106 -6.14 8.49 43.19
N GLU A 107 -7.18 8.98 43.85
CA GLU A 107 -8.30 8.16 44.28
C GLU A 107 -9.16 7.65 43.14
N LEU A 108 -9.35 8.45 42.07
CA LEU A 108 -9.96 7.98 40.84
C LEU A 108 -9.09 6.89 40.18
N THR A 109 -7.78 7.11 40.14
CA THR A 109 -6.81 6.17 39.53
C THR A 109 -6.76 4.85 40.33
N ASN A 110 -6.87 4.87 41.63
CA ASN A 110 -6.90 3.67 42.45
C ASN A 110 -8.14 2.79 42.22
N TYR A 111 -9.24 3.39 41.76
CA TYR A 111 -10.44 2.63 41.42
C TYR A 111 -10.31 1.96 40.04
N ARG A 112 -9.75 2.68 39.07
CA ARG A 112 -9.63 2.21 37.69
C ARG A 112 -8.29 2.69 37.12
N GLY A 113 -7.43 1.78 36.66
CA GLY A 113 -6.07 2.08 36.26
C GLY A 113 -5.95 3.11 35.12
N ASN A 114 -6.86 3.06 34.16
CA ASN A 114 -6.97 4.01 33.02
C ASN A 114 -8.39 4.60 33.01
N TYR A 115 -8.62 5.65 33.71
CA TYR A 115 -9.91 6.33 33.77
C TYR A 115 -9.92 7.59 32.90
N THR A 116 -11.02 7.92 32.25
CA THR A 116 -11.11 9.12 31.41
C THR A 116 -12.36 9.96 31.62
N ASN A 117 -13.46 9.33 32.08
CA ASN A 117 -14.73 10.03 32.21
C ASN A 117 -15.13 10.25 33.68
N ASP A 118 -14.37 9.70 34.62
CA ASP A 118 -14.65 9.83 36.03
C ASP A 118 -14.18 11.19 36.55
N PHE A 119 -14.93 11.77 37.48
CA PHE A 119 -14.53 13.00 38.13
C PHE A 119 -14.86 12.96 39.62
N ILE A 120 -14.17 13.80 40.40
CA ILE A 120 -14.37 13.96 41.80
C ILE A 120 -14.57 15.44 42.12
N ILE A 121 -15.54 15.71 42.99
CA ILE A 121 -15.75 16.99 43.64
C ILE A 121 -15.53 16.77 45.11
N ARG A 122 -14.58 17.46 45.70
CA ARG A 122 -14.22 17.28 47.11
C ARG A 122 -14.04 18.63 47.77
N MET A 123 -14.61 18.77 48.96
CA MET A 123 -14.37 19.90 49.86
C MET A 123 -13.79 19.38 51.15
N LYS A 124 -12.56 19.76 51.42
CA LYS A 124 -11.84 19.35 52.62
C LYS A 124 -10.72 20.34 52.94
N ASP A 125 -10.47 20.62 54.23
CA ASP A 125 -9.32 21.40 54.64
C ASP A 125 -9.20 22.76 53.94
N ASN A 126 -10.30 23.52 53.81
CA ASN A 126 -10.40 24.80 53.11
C ASN A 126 -10.09 24.73 51.60
N LYS A 127 -10.09 23.54 51.01
CA LYS A 127 -9.91 23.33 49.57
C LYS A 127 -11.20 22.80 48.95
N ILE A 128 -11.57 23.36 47.80
CA ILE A 128 -12.57 22.77 46.89
C ILE A 128 -11.80 22.25 45.71
N VAL A 129 -11.99 21.01 45.38
CA VAL A 129 -11.33 20.34 44.23
C VAL A 129 -12.40 19.82 43.27
N ILE A 130 -12.28 20.19 42.02
CA ILE A 130 -12.98 19.53 40.91
C ILE A 130 -11.90 19.03 39.98
N THR A 131 -11.69 17.71 39.90
CA THR A 131 -10.74 17.09 39.02
C THR A 131 -11.31 15.83 38.40
N GLY A 132 -10.68 15.32 37.31
CA GLY A 132 -11.17 14.17 36.59
C GLY A 132 -10.11 13.53 35.74
N GLY A 133 -10.40 12.35 35.19
CA GLY A 133 -9.51 11.55 34.39
C GLY A 133 -9.19 12.13 32.97
N SER A 134 -9.92 13.18 32.58
CA SER A 134 -9.69 13.89 31.32
C SER A 134 -10.17 15.33 31.42
N PRO A 135 -9.77 16.24 30.53
CA PRO A 135 -10.29 17.58 30.44
C PRO A 135 -11.81 17.65 30.33
N SER A 136 -12.43 16.75 29.61
CA SER A 136 -13.89 16.64 29.48
C SER A 136 -14.55 16.18 30.81
N ALA A 137 -13.90 15.31 31.55
CA ALA A 137 -14.39 14.88 32.87
C ALA A 137 -14.35 16.04 33.90
N VAL A 138 -13.30 16.88 33.83
CA VAL A 138 -13.24 18.11 34.65
C VAL A 138 -14.38 19.07 34.29
N ALA A 139 -14.66 19.27 33.02
CA ALA A 139 -15.78 20.09 32.54
C ALA A 139 -17.13 19.51 33.02
N SER A 140 -17.33 18.18 32.93
CA SER A 140 -18.52 17.50 33.45
C SER A 140 -18.67 17.65 34.95
N GLY A 141 -17.56 17.52 35.69
CA GLY A 141 -17.55 17.75 37.14
C GLY A 141 -17.91 19.19 37.53
N THR A 142 -17.45 20.15 36.72
CA THR A 142 -17.78 21.55 36.89
C THR A 142 -19.28 21.82 36.63
N ASP A 143 -19.80 21.30 35.55
CA ASP A 143 -21.22 21.39 35.23
C ASP A 143 -22.10 20.74 36.32
N TYR A 144 -21.69 19.56 36.78
CA TYR A 144 -22.37 18.88 37.88
C TYR A 144 -22.36 19.70 39.18
N PHE A 145 -21.20 20.28 39.52
CA PHE A 145 -21.07 21.15 40.67
C PHE A 145 -22.05 22.33 40.59
N LEU A 146 -22.07 23.04 39.48
CA LEU A 146 -22.91 24.22 39.30
C LEU A 146 -24.40 23.89 39.29
N LYS A 147 -24.81 22.76 38.75
CA LYS A 147 -26.22 22.37 38.63
C LYS A 147 -26.78 21.65 39.83
N ASN A 148 -25.98 20.81 40.50
CA ASN A 148 -26.47 19.89 41.52
C ASN A 148 -25.91 20.16 42.93
N VAL A 149 -24.65 20.60 43.04
CA VAL A 149 -24.00 20.79 44.33
C VAL A 149 -24.27 22.22 44.86
N LEU A 150 -23.95 23.21 44.05
CA LEU A 150 -24.08 24.63 44.41
C LEU A 150 -25.50 25.02 44.86
N PRO A 151 -26.60 24.64 44.16
CA PRO A 151 -27.97 24.98 44.59
C PRO A 151 -28.46 24.24 45.84
N ALA A 152 -27.91 23.06 46.12
CA ALA A 152 -28.43 22.16 47.16
C ALA A 152 -27.73 22.30 48.53
N VAL A 153 -26.64 23.07 48.62
CA VAL A 153 -25.73 23.06 49.78
C VAL A 153 -25.65 24.44 50.39
N ASP A 154 -25.85 24.51 51.73
CA ASP A 154 -25.58 25.70 52.49
C ASP A 154 -24.09 25.78 52.92
N ALA A 155 -23.63 27.00 53.28
CA ALA A 155 -22.25 27.24 53.63
C ALA A 155 -21.74 26.38 54.82
N ALA A 156 -22.63 25.92 55.69
CA ALA A 156 -22.27 25.11 56.86
C ALA A 156 -22.06 23.62 56.51
N THR A 157 -22.63 23.15 55.41
CA THR A 157 -22.56 21.74 54.97
C THR A 157 -21.45 21.48 53.93
N LEU A 158 -20.84 22.55 53.37
CA LEU A 158 -19.77 22.44 52.40
C LEU A 158 -18.41 22.00 52.99
N SER A 159 -18.22 22.06 54.30
CA SER A 159 -16.91 21.86 54.96
C SER A 159 -16.36 20.42 54.88
N ASP A 160 -17.16 19.42 54.49
CA ASP A 160 -16.74 18.01 54.41
C ASP A 160 -17.59 17.28 53.33
N PHE A 161 -17.66 17.85 52.17
CA PHE A 161 -18.43 17.29 51.04
C PHE A 161 -17.54 16.50 50.12
N GLU A 162 -18.02 15.34 49.65
CA GLU A 162 -17.40 14.55 48.64
C GLU A 162 -18.44 13.94 47.70
N PHE A 163 -18.18 14.04 46.41
CA PHE A 163 -18.94 13.36 45.37
C PHE A 163 -17.98 12.80 44.33
N ILE A 164 -18.08 11.52 44.05
CA ILE A 164 -17.34 10.85 43.02
C ILE A 164 -18.33 10.35 41.97
N SER A 165 -18.20 10.84 40.73
CA SER A 165 -18.93 10.31 39.61
C SER A 165 -18.05 9.29 38.91
N ARG A 166 -18.53 8.06 38.88
CA ARG A 166 -17.97 7.01 38.02
C ARG A 166 -19.02 6.66 37.01
N ARG A 167 -18.69 6.88 35.72
CA ARG A 167 -19.57 6.47 34.65
C ARG A 167 -19.72 4.96 34.69
N GLU A 168 -20.94 4.48 34.64
CA GLU A 168 -21.22 3.07 34.41
C GLU A 168 -20.94 2.75 32.97
N TYR A 169 -20.14 1.70 32.74
CA TYR A 169 -19.84 1.17 31.39
C TYR A 169 -20.54 -0.17 31.25
N GLU A 170 -20.81 -0.55 30.00
CA GLU A 170 -21.50 -1.82 29.70
C GLU A 170 -20.76 -3.03 30.30
N VAL A 171 -19.40 -2.97 30.25
CA VAL A 171 -18.53 -4.01 30.79
C VAL A 171 -17.22 -3.37 31.28
N GLU A 172 -16.53 -4.04 32.20
CA GLU A 172 -15.20 -3.62 32.67
C GLU A 172 -14.09 -4.63 32.24
N THR A 173 -14.47 -5.73 31.65
CA THR A 173 -13.56 -6.83 31.28
C THR A 173 -13.59 -7.11 29.78
N ILE A 174 -12.46 -7.59 29.29
CA ILE A 174 -12.29 -8.21 27.99
C ILE A 174 -11.87 -9.64 28.26
N ASN A 175 -12.57 -10.61 27.71
CA ASN A 175 -12.32 -12.03 27.95
C ASN A 175 -12.10 -12.38 29.45
N GLY A 176 -12.90 -11.77 30.32
CA GLY A 176 -12.84 -11.99 31.76
C GLY A 176 -11.67 -11.32 32.51
N VAL A 177 -10.77 -10.62 31.82
CA VAL A 177 -9.65 -9.87 32.40
C VAL A 177 -9.99 -8.38 32.38
N SER A 178 -9.56 -7.60 33.40
CA SER A 178 -9.76 -6.16 33.39
C SER A 178 -9.28 -5.52 32.12
N ALA A 179 -10.11 -4.70 31.47
CA ALA A 179 -9.76 -4.01 30.25
C ALA A 179 -8.54 -3.09 30.40
N GLY A 180 -8.29 -2.60 31.63
CA GLY A 180 -7.11 -1.78 31.93
C GLY A 180 -5.77 -2.53 31.90
N ASP A 181 -5.79 -3.86 31.96
CA ASP A 181 -4.59 -4.70 31.94
C ASP A 181 -4.13 -5.07 30.53
N TYR A 182 -4.90 -4.65 29.50
CA TYR A 182 -4.60 -4.97 28.11
C TYR A 182 -3.63 -3.99 27.47
N THR A 183 -2.84 -4.54 26.56
CA THR A 183 -2.06 -3.80 25.55
C THR A 183 -2.42 -4.34 24.17
N ILE A 184 -2.62 -3.45 23.20
CA ILE A 184 -2.78 -3.83 21.77
C ILE A 184 -1.39 -3.86 21.16
N TYR A 185 -0.99 -5.02 20.63
CA TYR A 185 0.31 -5.23 20.00
C TYR A 185 0.16 -5.29 18.49
N ILE A 186 0.96 -4.49 17.78
CA ILE A 186 1.04 -4.48 16.31
C ILE A 186 2.51 -4.57 15.88
N PRO A 187 2.83 -5.06 14.67
CA PRO A 187 4.19 -5.05 14.14
C PRO A 187 4.74 -3.62 14.05
N LYS A 188 6.06 -3.46 14.17
CA LYS A 188 6.74 -2.17 13.96
C LYS A 188 6.43 -1.59 12.57
N GLU A 189 6.47 -2.44 11.55
CA GLU A 189 6.14 -2.12 10.16
C GLU A 189 4.70 -2.56 9.82
N ALA A 190 3.75 -2.30 10.72
CA ALA A 190 2.36 -2.66 10.50
C ALA A 190 1.78 -1.92 9.29
N SER A 191 0.91 -2.60 8.53
CA SER A 191 0.13 -1.99 7.44
C SER A 191 -0.79 -0.88 7.98
N ASP A 192 -1.19 0.04 7.12
CA ASP A 192 -2.11 1.12 7.51
C ASP A 192 -3.47 0.56 7.96
N GLU A 193 -3.90 -0.57 7.40
CA GLU A 193 -5.11 -1.27 7.82
C GLU A 193 -4.98 -1.81 9.27
N THR A 194 -3.86 -2.42 9.62
CA THR A 194 -3.61 -2.92 10.98
C THR A 194 -3.52 -1.78 11.99
N LYS A 195 -2.88 -0.66 11.63
CA LYS A 195 -2.83 0.55 12.47
C LYS A 195 -4.22 1.14 12.71
N ALA A 196 -5.02 1.27 11.64
CA ALA A 196 -6.39 1.78 11.73
C ALA A 196 -7.27 0.88 12.62
N LEU A 197 -7.16 -0.46 12.48
CA LEU A 197 -7.87 -1.40 13.33
C LEU A 197 -7.47 -1.27 14.81
N ALA A 198 -6.18 -1.09 15.10
CA ALA A 198 -5.71 -0.93 16.47
C ALA A 198 -6.29 0.34 17.13
N GLU A 199 -6.36 1.45 16.40
CA GLU A 199 -6.99 2.69 16.91
C GLU A 199 -8.51 2.56 17.02
N GLU A 200 -9.20 1.89 16.08
CA GLU A 200 -10.64 1.58 16.17
C GLU A 200 -10.93 0.73 17.42
N LEU A 201 -10.14 -0.31 17.64
CA LEU A 201 -10.27 -1.18 18.79
C LEU A 201 -10.02 -0.43 20.11
N LYS A 202 -8.99 0.40 20.16
CA LYS A 202 -8.70 1.27 21.33
C LYS A 202 -9.88 2.19 21.63
N ALA A 203 -10.47 2.81 20.60
CA ALA A 203 -11.65 3.67 20.75
C ALA A 203 -12.87 2.88 21.26
N LEU A 204 -13.09 1.68 20.73
CA LEU A 204 -14.19 0.80 21.14
C LEU A 204 -14.01 0.32 22.60
N ILE A 205 -12.79 -0.05 23.00
CA ILE A 205 -12.51 -0.43 24.39
C ILE A 205 -12.80 0.75 25.33
N LEU A 206 -12.36 1.95 24.96
CA LEU A 206 -12.67 3.16 25.75
C LEU A 206 -14.19 3.39 25.85
N GLU A 207 -14.91 3.27 24.76
CA GLU A 207 -16.37 3.45 24.72
C GLU A 207 -17.08 2.46 25.64
N LYS A 208 -16.73 1.17 25.55
CA LYS A 208 -17.41 0.08 26.25
C LYS A 208 -17.02 -0.04 27.73
N THR A 209 -15.77 0.25 28.07
CA THR A 209 -15.18 -0.07 29.38
C THR A 209 -14.66 1.13 30.15
N GLY A 210 -14.48 2.27 29.51
CA GLY A 210 -13.86 3.47 30.08
C GLY A 210 -12.34 3.39 30.27
N PHE A 211 -11.69 2.32 29.81
CA PHE A 211 -10.24 2.17 29.91
C PHE A 211 -9.55 2.62 28.63
N VAL A 212 -8.44 3.35 28.77
CA VAL A 212 -7.53 3.69 27.67
C VAL A 212 -6.42 2.65 27.62
N VAL A 213 -6.43 1.79 26.61
CA VAL A 213 -5.39 0.78 26.42
C VAL A 213 -4.27 1.31 25.52
N PRO A 214 -2.99 1.02 25.83
CA PRO A 214 -1.88 1.41 24.98
C PRO A 214 -1.79 0.53 23.71
N ILE A 215 -1.25 1.12 22.63
CA ILE A 215 -0.80 0.39 21.45
C ILE A 215 0.73 0.33 21.51
N SER A 216 1.33 -0.84 21.28
CA SER A 216 2.77 -1.07 21.33
C SER A 216 3.27 -1.89 20.13
N ASP A 217 4.47 -1.56 19.67
CA ASP A 217 5.21 -2.29 18.64
C ASP A 217 6.29 -3.24 19.23
N ARG A 218 6.25 -3.46 20.53
CA ARG A 218 7.17 -4.34 21.27
C ARG A 218 6.47 -4.93 22.47
N ASP A 219 6.95 -6.08 22.92
CA ASP A 219 6.46 -6.71 24.14
C ASP A 219 6.74 -5.81 25.36
N THR A 220 5.69 -5.45 26.07
CA THR A 220 5.74 -4.63 27.29
C THR A 220 5.68 -5.47 28.56
N GLY A 221 5.52 -6.80 28.45
CA GLY A 221 5.32 -7.70 29.58
C GLY A 221 3.94 -7.58 30.22
N SER A 222 2.93 -7.06 29.50
CA SER A 222 1.55 -7.01 29.97
C SER A 222 1.01 -8.42 30.23
N THR A 223 0.17 -8.56 31.27
CA THR A 223 -0.45 -9.85 31.64
C THR A 223 -1.54 -10.27 30.67
N ALA A 224 -2.10 -9.34 29.88
CA ALA A 224 -3.11 -9.58 28.87
C ALA A 224 -2.80 -8.75 27.61
N GLY A 225 -3.06 -9.33 26.44
CA GLY A 225 -2.73 -8.68 25.18
C GLY A 225 -3.70 -8.98 24.06
N ILE A 226 -3.82 -8.02 23.13
CA ILE A 226 -4.47 -8.20 21.83
C ILE A 226 -3.36 -8.12 20.79
N TRP A 227 -3.03 -9.26 20.21
CA TRP A 227 -1.84 -9.48 19.37
C TRP A 227 -2.26 -9.55 17.90
N LEU A 228 -2.00 -8.48 17.15
CA LEU A 228 -2.43 -8.34 15.74
C LEU A 228 -1.23 -8.45 14.82
N GLY A 229 -0.95 -9.63 14.29
CA GLY A 229 0.08 -9.88 13.29
C GLY A 229 1.52 -9.79 13.79
N VAL A 230 1.76 -9.90 15.06
CA VAL A 230 3.09 -9.81 15.65
C VAL A 230 3.76 -11.18 15.74
N ASP A 231 5.10 -11.20 15.58
CA ASP A 231 5.97 -12.38 15.64
C ASP A 231 6.69 -12.56 16.99
N TYR A 232 6.20 -11.88 18.02
CA TYR A 232 6.71 -11.95 19.40
C TYR A 232 5.57 -12.17 20.40
N GLY A 233 5.91 -12.47 21.65
CA GLY A 233 4.95 -12.72 22.71
C GLY A 233 4.00 -13.88 22.39
N GLU A 234 2.72 -13.73 22.70
CA GLU A 234 1.69 -14.74 22.40
C GLU A 234 1.40 -14.83 20.89
N GLY A 235 1.55 -13.71 20.15
CA GLY A 235 1.46 -13.72 18.68
C GLY A 235 2.53 -14.60 18.05
N GLY A 236 3.79 -14.47 18.48
CA GLY A 236 4.91 -15.30 18.03
C GLY A 236 4.69 -16.79 18.33
N LYS A 237 4.23 -17.12 19.55
CA LYS A 237 3.89 -18.51 19.91
C LYS A 237 2.80 -19.11 19.01
N ALA A 238 1.78 -18.32 18.67
CA ALA A 238 0.72 -18.73 17.79
C ALA A 238 1.25 -18.95 16.35
N LEU A 239 2.11 -18.06 15.88
CA LEU A 239 2.75 -18.17 14.57
C LEU A 239 3.67 -19.41 14.50
N ASP A 240 4.46 -19.67 15.53
CA ASP A 240 5.28 -20.89 15.64
C ASP A 240 4.41 -22.15 15.61
N SER A 241 3.24 -22.14 16.25
CA SER A 241 2.29 -23.25 16.21
C SER A 241 1.72 -23.47 14.80
N LEU A 242 1.46 -22.39 14.04
CA LEU A 242 1.02 -22.50 12.64
C LEU A 242 2.13 -23.08 11.76
N THR A 243 3.34 -22.54 11.86
CA THR A 243 4.48 -22.96 11.02
C THR A 243 5.01 -24.34 11.38
N SER A 244 4.83 -24.83 12.62
CA SER A 244 5.21 -26.17 13.02
C SER A 244 4.37 -27.28 12.36
N TYR A 245 3.15 -26.94 11.91
CA TYR A 245 2.29 -27.89 11.23
C TYR A 245 2.87 -28.37 9.90
N ARG A 246 3.45 -27.41 9.14
CA ARG A 246 4.13 -27.69 7.87
C ARG A 246 5.25 -26.67 7.70
N LYS A 247 6.49 -27.13 7.64
CA LYS A 247 7.65 -26.27 7.43
C LYS A 247 7.51 -25.52 6.09
N ASN A 248 7.76 -24.21 6.10
CA ASN A 248 7.65 -23.33 4.94
C ASN A 248 6.24 -23.33 4.29
N CYS A 249 5.19 -23.42 5.11
CA CYS A 249 3.80 -23.39 4.63
C CYS A 249 3.22 -21.99 4.70
N GLY A 250 2.58 -21.54 3.63
CA GLY A 250 1.84 -20.28 3.58
C GLY A 250 0.32 -20.45 3.70
N ASN A 251 -0.40 -19.34 3.63
CA ASN A 251 -1.86 -19.22 3.67
C ASN A 251 -2.55 -19.66 4.98
N ASP A 252 -1.83 -20.20 5.96
CA ASP A 252 -2.41 -20.58 7.24
C ASP A 252 -2.56 -19.38 8.17
N TRP A 253 -3.63 -19.34 8.94
CA TRP A 253 -3.88 -18.27 9.89
C TRP A 253 -4.65 -18.75 11.13
N LEU A 254 -4.52 -18.01 12.21
CA LEU A 254 -5.13 -18.30 13.50
C LEU A 254 -5.78 -17.06 14.08
N TYR A 255 -6.98 -17.26 14.63
CA TYR A 255 -7.61 -16.36 15.56
C TYR A 255 -7.91 -17.11 16.85
N SER A 256 -7.50 -16.60 18.00
CA SER A 256 -7.81 -17.22 19.28
C SER A 256 -8.11 -16.19 20.37
N VAL A 257 -8.96 -16.59 21.28
CA VAL A 257 -9.26 -15.91 22.53
C VAL A 257 -9.00 -16.93 23.65
N LYS A 258 -7.92 -16.76 24.39
CA LYS A 258 -7.48 -17.76 25.36
C LYS A 258 -6.63 -17.14 26.48
N ASP A 259 -6.92 -17.54 27.72
CA ASP A 259 -6.11 -17.22 28.91
C ASP A 259 -5.81 -15.71 29.02
N GLY A 260 -6.80 -14.85 28.75
CA GLY A 260 -6.64 -13.40 28.78
C GLY A 260 -5.97 -12.81 27.53
N ASN A 261 -5.57 -13.60 26.55
CA ASN A 261 -4.98 -13.13 25.30
C ASN A 261 -5.92 -13.30 24.12
N ILE A 262 -5.85 -12.35 23.21
CA ILE A 262 -6.56 -12.38 21.92
C ILE A 262 -5.49 -12.28 20.84
N VAL A 263 -5.46 -13.26 19.95
CA VAL A 263 -4.41 -13.37 18.93
C VAL A 263 -5.04 -13.48 17.55
N ALA A 264 -4.54 -12.68 16.61
CA ALA A 264 -4.84 -12.81 15.19
C ALA A 264 -3.51 -12.77 14.42
N VAL A 265 -3.10 -13.90 13.87
CA VAL A 265 -1.83 -14.05 13.13
C VAL A 265 -2.02 -14.88 11.87
N GLY A 266 -1.22 -14.59 10.84
CA GLY A 266 -1.14 -15.34 9.60
C GLY A 266 0.31 -15.52 9.20
N VAL A 267 0.62 -16.60 8.47
CA VAL A 267 2.00 -16.93 8.08
C VAL A 267 2.53 -16.06 6.94
N ASP A 268 1.63 -15.39 6.20
CA ASP A 268 1.96 -14.39 5.18
C ASP A 268 0.97 -13.21 5.24
N GLU A 269 1.17 -12.20 4.40
CA GLU A 269 0.33 -11.00 4.38
C GLU A 269 -1.13 -11.31 4.02
N SER A 270 -1.38 -12.23 3.10
CA SER A 270 -2.74 -12.63 2.70
C SER A 270 -3.46 -13.35 3.84
N ALA A 271 -2.79 -14.32 4.46
CA ALA A 271 -3.29 -15.04 5.63
C ALA A 271 -3.53 -14.10 6.81
N MET A 272 -2.64 -13.12 7.01
CA MET A 272 -2.79 -12.10 8.04
C MET A 272 -4.06 -11.26 7.85
N LYS A 273 -4.36 -10.82 6.62
CA LYS A 273 -5.61 -10.12 6.30
C LYS A 273 -6.84 -10.95 6.68
N LEU A 274 -6.82 -12.26 6.44
CA LEU A 274 -7.92 -13.16 6.82
C LEU A 274 -8.05 -13.30 8.34
N ALA A 275 -6.95 -13.42 9.08
CA ALA A 275 -6.95 -13.45 10.54
C ALA A 275 -7.51 -12.14 11.13
N ILE A 276 -7.12 -10.98 10.59
CA ILE A 276 -7.65 -9.67 10.98
C ILE A 276 -9.14 -9.57 10.69
N ASN A 277 -9.61 -10.03 9.52
CA ASN A 277 -11.03 -10.03 9.20
C ASN A 277 -11.81 -10.91 10.18
N LYS A 278 -11.27 -12.07 10.54
CA LYS A 278 -11.89 -12.95 11.55
C LYS A 278 -11.94 -12.27 12.92
N PHE A 279 -10.90 -11.54 13.31
CA PHE A 279 -10.92 -10.74 14.53
C PHE A 279 -12.02 -9.65 14.46
N LYS A 280 -12.11 -8.89 13.35
CA LYS A 280 -13.16 -7.85 13.17
C LYS A 280 -14.56 -8.42 13.33
N GLU A 281 -14.85 -9.58 12.73
CA GLU A 281 -16.14 -10.28 12.88
C GLU A 281 -16.49 -10.59 14.34
N ASN A 282 -15.49 -10.85 15.17
CA ASN A 282 -15.66 -11.25 16.56
C ASN A 282 -15.36 -10.14 17.56
N MET A 283 -15.00 -8.95 17.11
CA MET A 283 -14.54 -7.84 17.98
C MET A 283 -15.57 -7.45 19.07
N ALA A 284 -16.86 -7.51 18.77
CA ALA A 284 -17.90 -7.20 19.75
C ALA A 284 -18.05 -8.30 20.82
N SER A 285 -17.71 -9.56 20.50
CA SER A 285 -17.91 -10.70 21.42
C SER A 285 -16.82 -10.87 22.48
N ILE A 286 -15.71 -10.13 22.39
CA ILE A 286 -14.63 -10.22 23.38
C ILE A 286 -14.96 -9.52 24.71
N PHE A 287 -15.96 -8.62 24.72
CA PHE A 287 -16.33 -7.86 25.89
C PHE A 287 -17.14 -8.69 26.89
N GLY A 288 -16.70 -8.73 28.15
CA GLY A 288 -17.35 -9.39 29.27
C GLY A 288 -17.12 -10.90 29.35
N ALA A 289 -17.22 -11.62 28.29
CA ALA A 289 -17.16 -13.09 28.27
C ALA A 289 -15.76 -13.64 28.59
N SER A 290 -15.72 -14.86 29.11
CA SER A 290 -14.48 -15.60 29.43
C SER A 290 -14.36 -16.92 28.66
N ASP A 291 -15.13 -17.10 27.60
CA ASP A 291 -15.09 -18.34 26.81
C ASP A 291 -13.84 -18.35 25.93
N ASN A 292 -12.98 -19.35 26.19
CA ASN A 292 -11.86 -19.60 25.32
C ASN A 292 -12.36 -20.13 23.97
N SER A 293 -11.86 -19.57 22.89
CA SER A 293 -12.15 -19.98 21.51
C SER A 293 -10.89 -19.96 20.67
N GLU A 294 -10.77 -20.89 19.78
CA GLU A 294 -9.66 -20.96 18.82
C GLU A 294 -10.20 -21.34 17.46
N PHE A 295 -9.78 -20.62 16.46
CA PHE A 295 -10.05 -20.93 15.07
C PHE A 295 -8.73 -20.95 14.32
N ILE A 296 -8.40 -22.11 13.76
CA ILE A 296 -7.21 -22.31 12.94
C ILE A 296 -7.68 -22.66 11.55
N TYR A 297 -7.28 -21.84 10.57
CA TYR A 297 -7.45 -22.16 9.18
C TYR A 297 -6.17 -22.78 8.65
N ARG A 298 -6.29 -23.96 8.09
CA ARG A 298 -5.24 -24.66 7.35
C ARG A 298 -5.80 -25.02 5.99
N LYS A 299 -5.19 -24.47 4.94
CA LYS A 299 -5.57 -24.80 3.57
C LYS A 299 -5.30 -26.30 3.33
N ASP A 300 -6.22 -26.95 2.64
CA ASP A 300 -6.00 -28.35 2.18
C ASP A 300 -5.06 -28.32 0.97
N TYR A 301 -3.77 -28.45 1.25
CA TYR A 301 -2.73 -28.36 0.25
C TYR A 301 -2.47 -29.69 -0.45
N LYS A 302 -2.17 -29.60 -1.74
CA LYS A 302 -1.74 -30.73 -2.56
C LYS A 302 -0.36 -31.23 -2.10
N MET A 303 -0.20 -32.55 -1.99
CA MET A 303 1.11 -33.16 -1.81
C MET A 303 1.72 -33.44 -3.18
N ILE A 304 2.91 -32.90 -3.43
CA ILE A 304 3.67 -33.10 -4.67
C ILE A 304 5.01 -33.73 -4.32
N GLU A 305 5.34 -34.85 -4.97
CA GLU A 305 6.59 -35.57 -4.79
C GLU A 305 7.43 -35.58 -6.07
N LEU A 306 8.70 -35.23 -5.94
CA LEU A 306 9.71 -35.24 -7.00
C LEU A 306 10.70 -36.41 -6.67
N ALA A 307 10.72 -37.45 -7.48
CA ALA A 307 11.53 -38.65 -7.27
C ALA A 307 11.37 -39.26 -5.85
N GLY A 308 10.13 -39.28 -5.32
CA GLY A 308 9.80 -39.80 -4.01
C GLY A 308 10.14 -38.89 -2.83
N ARG A 309 10.42 -37.61 -3.08
CA ARG A 309 10.65 -36.55 -2.07
C ARG A 309 9.63 -35.48 -2.17
N ASN A 310 9.26 -34.89 -1.04
CA ASN A 310 8.36 -33.77 -1.02
C ASN A 310 8.99 -32.56 -1.75
N ILE A 311 8.21 -31.88 -2.62
CA ILE A 311 8.69 -30.72 -3.37
C ILE A 311 9.21 -29.59 -2.46
N GLY A 312 8.70 -29.48 -1.24
CA GLY A 312 9.16 -28.52 -0.23
C GLY A 312 10.60 -28.73 0.26
N GLU A 313 11.24 -29.85 -0.09
CA GLU A 313 12.65 -30.09 0.22
C GLU A 313 13.60 -29.52 -0.85
N TYR A 314 13.05 -29.02 -1.97
CA TYR A 314 13.82 -28.50 -3.09
C TYR A 314 14.02 -26.97 -3.00
N SER A 315 15.14 -26.52 -3.58
CA SER A 315 15.40 -25.11 -3.90
C SER A 315 15.31 -24.89 -5.40
N ILE A 316 14.91 -23.72 -5.84
CA ILE A 316 14.96 -23.33 -7.26
C ILE A 316 16.33 -22.73 -7.53
N LEU A 317 17.16 -23.40 -8.32
CA LEU A 317 18.51 -22.99 -8.62
C LEU A 317 18.58 -22.27 -9.97
N LEU A 318 19.01 -21.01 -9.94
CA LEU A 318 19.22 -20.19 -11.14
C LEU A 318 20.58 -20.48 -11.78
N PRO A 319 20.72 -20.37 -13.12
CA PRO A 319 22.01 -20.48 -13.81
C PRO A 319 22.88 -19.23 -13.60
N GLU A 320 24.20 -19.36 -13.79
CA GLU A 320 25.13 -18.22 -13.74
C GLU A 320 24.82 -17.16 -14.82
N ASN A 321 24.41 -17.62 -16.02
CA ASN A 321 24.00 -16.77 -17.15
C ASN A 321 22.47 -16.56 -17.13
N ASN A 322 21.95 -16.10 -16.02
CA ASN A 322 20.52 -15.86 -15.84
C ASN A 322 20.02 -14.70 -16.74
N CYS A 323 18.76 -14.74 -17.11
CA CYS A 323 18.05 -13.66 -17.82
C CYS A 323 16.65 -13.45 -17.23
N VAL A 324 15.99 -12.37 -17.65
CA VAL A 324 14.68 -12.01 -17.11
C VAL A 324 13.65 -13.13 -17.27
N ASP A 325 13.62 -13.83 -18.41
CA ASP A 325 12.67 -14.91 -18.68
C ASP A 325 12.86 -16.11 -17.74
N ILE A 326 14.10 -16.50 -17.50
CA ILE A 326 14.44 -17.59 -16.55
C ILE A 326 14.10 -17.19 -15.12
N ASN A 327 14.36 -15.93 -14.77
CA ASN A 327 14.02 -15.40 -13.45
C ASN A 327 12.49 -15.36 -13.25
N SER A 328 11.74 -14.89 -14.23
CA SER A 328 10.28 -14.91 -14.25
C SER A 328 9.72 -16.34 -14.13
N ALA A 329 10.30 -17.30 -14.87
CA ALA A 329 9.92 -18.70 -14.78
C ALA A 329 10.17 -19.27 -13.38
N ALA A 330 11.30 -18.92 -12.74
CA ALA A 330 11.60 -19.33 -11.37
C ALA A 330 10.59 -18.74 -10.36
N LYS A 331 10.22 -17.47 -10.52
CA LYS A 331 9.22 -16.81 -9.67
C LYS A 331 7.82 -17.42 -9.86
N ARG A 332 7.41 -17.69 -11.11
CA ARG A 332 6.15 -18.39 -11.40
C ARG A 332 6.12 -19.79 -10.81
N LEU A 333 7.21 -20.56 -10.97
CA LEU A 333 7.34 -21.88 -10.36
C LEU A 333 7.19 -21.81 -8.84
N LYS A 334 7.90 -20.91 -8.18
CA LYS A 334 7.79 -20.64 -6.75
C LYS A 334 6.35 -20.33 -6.34
N ALA A 335 5.71 -19.39 -7.03
CA ALA A 335 4.34 -18.96 -6.75
C ALA A 335 3.34 -20.12 -6.91
N THR A 336 3.43 -20.88 -8.00
CA THR A 336 2.55 -22.04 -8.26
C THR A 336 2.74 -23.15 -7.23
N VAL A 337 3.99 -23.47 -6.88
CA VAL A 337 4.26 -24.46 -5.82
C VAL A 337 3.69 -23.97 -4.49
N TYR A 338 3.89 -22.70 -4.14
CA TYR A 338 3.33 -22.11 -2.93
C TYR A 338 1.79 -22.19 -2.90
N GLU A 339 1.14 -21.81 -3.98
CA GLU A 339 -0.32 -21.86 -4.10
C GLU A 339 -0.87 -23.27 -3.94
N LEU A 340 -0.26 -24.24 -4.63
CA LEU A 340 -0.72 -25.63 -4.64
C LEU A 340 -0.38 -26.39 -3.35
N THR A 341 0.81 -26.17 -2.79
CA THR A 341 1.37 -27.01 -1.73
C THR A 341 1.59 -26.29 -0.40
N GLY A 342 1.56 -24.98 -0.37
CA GLY A 342 1.92 -24.16 0.79
C GLY A 342 3.43 -24.10 1.08
N PHE A 343 4.29 -24.68 0.23
CA PHE A 343 5.75 -24.61 0.41
C PHE A 343 6.34 -23.42 -0.32
N ASP A 344 7.02 -22.54 0.40
CA ASP A 344 7.75 -21.39 -0.14
C ASP A 344 9.17 -21.81 -0.51
N LEU A 345 9.37 -22.25 -1.77
CA LEU A 345 10.69 -22.70 -2.22
C LEU A 345 11.67 -21.51 -2.33
N PRO A 346 12.87 -21.60 -1.75
CA PRO A 346 13.89 -20.57 -1.93
C PRO A 346 14.42 -20.57 -3.38
N ILE A 347 14.59 -19.37 -3.95
CA ILE A 347 15.32 -19.17 -5.20
C ILE A 347 16.78 -18.86 -4.81
N VAL A 348 17.71 -19.64 -5.34
CA VAL A 348 19.11 -19.61 -4.95
C VAL A 348 20.05 -19.60 -6.16
N THR A 349 21.28 -19.10 -5.97
CA THR A 349 22.36 -19.16 -6.96
C THR A 349 23.41 -20.22 -6.62
N GLU A 350 23.44 -20.68 -5.37
CA GLU A 350 24.32 -21.76 -4.92
C GLU A 350 23.51 -23.06 -4.76
N PRO A 351 24.01 -24.21 -5.24
CA PRO A 351 23.26 -25.45 -5.21
C PRO A 351 23.10 -26.01 -3.78
N GLY A 352 21.87 -26.43 -3.45
CA GLY A 352 21.55 -27.23 -2.28
C GLY A 352 21.67 -28.73 -2.54
N GLU A 353 21.18 -29.58 -1.60
CA GLU A 353 21.16 -31.03 -1.74
C GLU A 353 20.15 -31.49 -2.82
N TYR A 354 19.02 -30.79 -2.95
CA TYR A 354 17.94 -31.07 -3.92
C TYR A 354 17.57 -29.75 -4.61
N ASN A 355 17.65 -29.72 -5.93
CA ASN A 355 17.37 -28.50 -6.68
C ASN A 355 16.40 -28.77 -7.83
N ILE A 356 15.51 -27.79 -8.09
CA ILE A 356 14.88 -27.61 -9.38
C ILE A 356 15.78 -26.63 -10.12
N ARG A 357 16.62 -27.16 -10.99
CA ARG A 357 17.68 -26.39 -11.69
C ARG A 357 17.15 -25.85 -13.00
N LEU A 358 17.10 -24.55 -13.13
CA LEU A 358 16.88 -23.89 -14.42
C LEU A 358 18.20 -23.71 -15.14
N GLY A 359 18.23 -23.85 -16.47
CA GLY A 359 19.48 -23.73 -17.19
C GLY A 359 19.34 -23.51 -18.71
N LEU A 360 20.43 -22.99 -19.29
CA LEU A 360 20.57 -22.81 -20.73
C LEU A 360 21.53 -23.88 -21.26
N SER A 361 20.97 -24.98 -21.79
CA SER A 361 21.77 -26.06 -22.37
C SER A 361 20.93 -26.94 -23.30
N GLY A 362 21.54 -27.44 -24.37
CA GLY A 362 20.90 -28.31 -25.32
C GLY A 362 20.63 -27.65 -26.66
N ASP A 363 19.66 -28.16 -27.39
CA ASP A 363 19.21 -27.58 -28.68
C ASP A 363 18.46 -26.27 -28.46
N LYS A 364 18.65 -25.29 -29.34
CA LYS A 364 18.10 -23.92 -29.18
C LYS A 364 16.56 -23.88 -29.16
N THR A 365 15.91 -24.81 -29.84
CA THR A 365 14.47 -24.86 -29.95
C THR A 365 13.84 -25.93 -29.07
N THR A 366 14.63 -26.84 -28.49
CA THR A 366 14.12 -27.94 -27.67
C THR A 366 14.28 -27.63 -26.18
N GLY A 367 13.15 -27.57 -25.46
CA GLY A 367 13.09 -27.51 -24.02
C GLY A 367 12.93 -28.88 -23.41
N SER A 368 13.54 -29.14 -22.25
CA SER A 368 13.49 -30.41 -21.57
C SER A 368 13.38 -30.29 -20.06
N VAL A 369 12.66 -31.27 -19.45
CA VAL A 369 12.59 -31.49 -18.01
C VAL A 369 12.98 -32.92 -17.73
N ARG A 370 13.93 -33.16 -16.83
CA ARG A 370 14.37 -34.51 -16.48
C ARG A 370 15.14 -34.54 -15.16
N PHE A 371 15.16 -35.68 -14.49
CA PHE A 371 16.02 -35.86 -13.32
C PHE A 371 17.48 -36.14 -13.72
N VAL A 372 18.42 -35.50 -12.99
CA VAL A 372 19.85 -35.74 -13.09
C VAL A 372 20.41 -35.83 -11.64
N GLY A 373 20.70 -37.04 -11.19
CA GLY A 373 21.00 -37.26 -9.77
C GLY A 373 19.81 -36.89 -8.87
N ASN A 374 20.05 -35.94 -7.95
CA ASN A 374 19.04 -35.48 -7.01
C ASN A 374 18.22 -34.27 -7.58
N ASP A 375 18.67 -33.69 -8.67
CA ASP A 375 18.08 -32.47 -9.22
C ASP A 375 17.03 -32.78 -10.29
N LEU A 376 15.95 -32.03 -10.30
CA LEU A 376 15.08 -31.87 -11.46
C LEU A 376 15.65 -30.77 -12.35
N VAL A 377 16.12 -31.11 -13.54
CA VAL A 377 16.75 -30.16 -14.47
C VAL A 377 15.74 -29.75 -15.53
N ILE A 378 15.50 -28.45 -15.63
CA ILE A 378 14.67 -27.79 -16.63
C ILE A 378 15.62 -26.95 -17.50
N SER A 379 15.72 -27.27 -18.80
CA SER A 379 16.70 -26.62 -19.66
C SER A 379 16.26 -26.53 -21.11
N GLY A 380 16.86 -25.59 -21.85
CA GLY A 380 16.78 -25.42 -23.29
C GLY A 380 18.03 -24.71 -23.80
N GLY A 381 18.37 -24.85 -25.06
CA GLY A 381 19.55 -24.19 -25.65
C GLY A 381 19.36 -22.68 -25.89
N HIS A 382 18.17 -22.17 -25.71
CA HIS A 382 17.80 -20.76 -25.70
C HIS A 382 16.85 -20.46 -24.55
N TYR A 383 16.78 -19.22 -24.06
CA TYR A 383 15.89 -18.87 -22.95
C TYR A 383 14.40 -19.13 -23.27
N VAL A 384 13.99 -18.94 -24.52
CA VAL A 384 12.61 -19.25 -24.98
C VAL A 384 12.28 -20.73 -24.75
N SER A 385 13.14 -21.65 -25.17
CA SER A 385 12.92 -23.07 -24.97
C SER A 385 13.06 -23.51 -23.50
N ALA A 386 13.96 -22.89 -22.74
CA ALA A 386 14.13 -23.16 -21.32
C ALA A 386 12.92 -22.67 -20.49
N ALA A 387 12.44 -21.44 -20.74
CA ALA A 387 11.25 -20.90 -20.11
C ALA A 387 9.98 -21.64 -20.54
N GLY A 388 9.88 -22.03 -21.82
CA GLY A 388 8.81 -22.89 -22.30
C GLY A 388 8.74 -24.23 -21.56
N ALA A 389 9.88 -24.93 -21.41
CA ALA A 389 9.92 -26.18 -20.63
C ALA A 389 9.55 -25.96 -19.16
N ALA A 390 9.93 -24.83 -18.57
CA ALA A 390 9.52 -24.48 -17.22
C ALA A 390 8.00 -24.28 -17.11
N ASN A 391 7.39 -23.60 -18.07
CA ASN A 391 5.95 -23.39 -18.12
C ASN A 391 5.18 -24.70 -18.27
N GLU A 392 5.66 -25.62 -19.12
CA GLU A 392 5.08 -26.97 -19.24
C GLU A 392 5.14 -27.75 -17.92
N PHE A 393 6.28 -27.68 -17.23
CA PHE A 393 6.38 -28.30 -15.89
C PHE A 393 5.45 -27.63 -14.89
N ILE A 394 5.41 -26.30 -14.84
CA ILE A 394 4.52 -25.52 -13.95
C ILE A 394 3.05 -25.93 -14.21
N SER A 395 2.61 -25.96 -15.46
CA SER A 395 1.25 -26.37 -15.83
C SER A 395 0.93 -27.80 -15.36
N SER A 396 1.91 -28.71 -15.46
CA SER A 396 1.75 -30.10 -15.02
C SER A 396 1.52 -30.24 -13.50
N LEU A 397 1.98 -29.27 -12.68
CA LEU A 397 1.83 -29.30 -11.21
C LEU A 397 0.36 -29.27 -10.78
N SER A 398 -0.52 -28.66 -11.58
CA SER A 398 -1.96 -28.63 -11.31
C SER A 398 -2.62 -30.02 -11.38
N THR A 399 -2.15 -30.88 -12.27
CA THR A 399 -2.73 -32.21 -12.56
C THR A 399 -1.98 -33.36 -11.91
N ASN A 400 -0.64 -33.28 -11.81
CA ASN A 400 0.19 -34.35 -11.28
C ASN A 400 0.52 -34.11 -9.82
N ALA A 401 0.67 -35.24 -9.06
CA ALA A 401 1.10 -35.21 -7.66
C ALA A 401 2.42 -35.97 -7.46
N GLU A 402 2.81 -36.85 -8.39
CA GLU A 402 4.02 -37.68 -8.31
C GLU A 402 4.81 -37.57 -9.64
N TYR A 403 6.09 -37.25 -9.51
CA TYR A 403 7.07 -37.24 -10.61
C TYR A 403 8.17 -38.23 -10.33
N LYS A 404 8.10 -39.37 -11.00
CA LYS A 404 9.08 -40.46 -10.83
C LYS A 404 10.45 -40.04 -11.39
N SER A 405 11.50 -40.71 -10.97
CA SER A 405 12.87 -40.43 -11.41
C SER A 405 13.13 -40.59 -12.92
N ASP A 406 12.23 -41.27 -13.63
CA ASP A 406 12.23 -41.42 -15.09
C ASP A 406 11.33 -40.41 -15.82
N TYR A 407 10.71 -39.48 -15.08
CA TYR A 407 9.90 -38.43 -15.66
C TYR A 407 10.72 -37.53 -16.61
N THR A 408 10.18 -37.29 -17.79
CA THR A 408 10.79 -36.42 -18.78
C THR A 408 9.75 -35.68 -19.61
N ILE A 409 10.05 -34.40 -19.90
CA ILE A 409 9.44 -33.62 -20.98
C ILE A 409 10.55 -33.35 -22.00
N SER A 410 10.21 -33.38 -23.28
CA SER A 410 11.08 -32.91 -24.36
C SER A 410 10.18 -32.37 -25.48
N GLU A 411 10.12 -31.05 -25.56
CA GLU A 411 9.22 -30.36 -26.49
C GLU A 411 9.94 -29.32 -27.32
N THR A 412 9.37 -29.00 -28.47
CA THR A 412 9.93 -28.00 -29.39
C THR A 412 9.18 -26.68 -29.26
N PHE A 413 9.94 -25.62 -29.05
CA PHE A 413 9.49 -24.23 -28.90
C PHE A 413 10.03 -23.40 -30.08
N ASP A 414 9.39 -23.55 -31.25
CA ASP A 414 9.81 -22.94 -32.51
C ASP A 414 8.83 -21.88 -33.06
N LYS A 415 7.80 -21.52 -32.25
CA LYS A 415 6.84 -20.48 -32.63
C LYS A 415 7.48 -19.07 -32.63
N VAL A 416 8.47 -18.84 -31.77
CA VAL A 416 9.20 -17.58 -31.73
C VAL A 416 10.45 -17.68 -32.57
N PRO A 417 10.60 -16.87 -33.64
CA PRO A 417 11.81 -16.90 -34.49
C PRO A 417 13.03 -16.47 -33.68
N LEU A 418 14.02 -17.35 -33.55
CA LEU A 418 15.26 -17.07 -32.84
C LEU A 418 16.27 -16.25 -33.68
N VAL A 419 15.98 -16.01 -34.93
CA VAL A 419 16.76 -15.19 -35.85
C VAL A 419 15.79 -14.22 -36.50
N SER A 420 16.21 -12.96 -36.68
CA SER A 420 15.38 -11.98 -37.38
C SER A 420 15.15 -12.40 -38.83
N GLU A 421 13.89 -12.41 -39.26
CA GLU A 421 13.56 -12.69 -40.67
C GLU A 421 14.13 -11.62 -41.60
N ARG A 422 14.22 -10.40 -41.09
CA ARG A 422 14.68 -9.26 -41.89
C ARG A 422 16.19 -9.07 -41.86
N TYR A 423 16.83 -9.38 -40.72
CA TYR A 423 18.27 -9.25 -40.50
C TYR A 423 18.84 -10.58 -40.00
N PRO A 424 19.15 -11.53 -40.95
CA PRO A 424 19.52 -12.90 -40.57
C PRO A 424 20.80 -13.03 -39.72
N GLU A 425 21.61 -11.97 -39.64
CA GLU A 425 22.79 -11.87 -38.79
C GLU A 425 22.43 -11.54 -37.33
N MET A 426 21.19 -11.19 -37.04
CA MET A 426 20.72 -10.84 -35.71
C MET A 426 19.92 -11.96 -35.07
N THR A 427 20.23 -12.26 -33.81
CA THR A 427 19.54 -13.29 -33.01
C THR A 427 18.65 -12.64 -31.99
N LEU A 428 17.59 -13.35 -31.60
CA LEU A 428 16.66 -12.92 -30.55
C LEU A 428 17.39 -12.87 -29.20
N VAL A 429 17.33 -11.72 -28.55
CA VAL A 429 17.96 -11.48 -27.24
C VAL A 429 16.94 -11.13 -26.15
N TRP A 430 15.77 -10.63 -26.54
CA TRP A 430 14.67 -10.34 -25.64
C TRP A 430 13.35 -10.37 -26.41
N ASN A 431 12.28 -10.84 -25.76
CA ASN A 431 10.93 -10.78 -26.32
C ASN A 431 9.86 -10.79 -25.23
N ASP A 432 8.66 -10.41 -25.60
CA ASP A 432 7.43 -10.74 -24.90
C ASP A 432 6.34 -11.08 -25.91
N GLU A 433 5.81 -12.29 -25.81
CA GLU A 433 4.74 -12.80 -26.67
C GLU A 433 3.37 -12.65 -26.03
N PHE A 434 3.31 -12.17 -24.78
CA PHE A 434 2.09 -11.96 -23.99
C PHE A 434 1.16 -13.17 -23.92
N ASP A 435 1.69 -14.37 -24.14
CA ASP A 435 0.97 -15.63 -24.23
C ASP A 435 0.81 -16.37 -22.88
N TYR A 436 0.98 -15.66 -21.78
CA TYR A 436 0.80 -16.20 -20.45
C TYR A 436 -0.65 -16.02 -19.96
N ASP A 437 -1.15 -17.07 -19.28
CA ASP A 437 -2.48 -17.08 -18.70
C ASP A 437 -2.53 -16.17 -17.46
N GLY A 438 -3.51 -15.31 -17.43
CA GLY A 438 -3.80 -14.46 -16.30
C GLY A 438 -4.17 -13.03 -16.70
N ASP A 439 -4.76 -12.30 -15.79
CA ASP A 439 -5.20 -10.92 -16.01
C ASP A 439 -4.05 -9.91 -15.92
N LEU A 440 -2.84 -10.38 -15.56
CA LEU A 440 -1.68 -9.53 -15.30
C LEU A 440 -0.58 -9.82 -16.32
N TYR A 441 -0.04 -8.76 -16.91
CA TYR A 441 1.19 -8.77 -17.70
C TYR A 441 2.39 -9.23 -16.82
N ASP A 442 3.47 -9.69 -17.46
CA ASP A 442 4.69 -10.11 -16.74
C ASP A 442 5.37 -8.90 -16.06
N ARG A 443 5.17 -8.78 -14.73
CA ARG A 443 5.70 -7.67 -13.92
C ARG A 443 7.22 -7.69 -13.77
N ASP A 444 7.88 -8.79 -14.07
CA ASP A 444 9.34 -8.84 -14.09
C ASP A 444 9.90 -8.19 -15.36
N LYS A 445 9.13 -8.20 -16.47
CA LYS A 445 9.48 -7.50 -17.70
C LYS A 445 8.99 -6.07 -17.72
N TRP A 446 7.79 -5.81 -17.19
CA TRP A 446 7.11 -4.53 -17.32
C TRP A 446 6.81 -3.88 -15.99
N LEU A 447 7.12 -2.58 -15.90
CA LEU A 447 6.68 -1.70 -14.84
C LEU A 447 5.64 -0.73 -15.36
N GLN A 448 4.73 -0.33 -14.48
CA GLN A 448 3.80 0.76 -14.76
C GLN A 448 4.29 2.07 -14.14
N ARG A 449 4.37 3.12 -14.95
CA ARG A 449 4.82 4.44 -14.51
C ARG A 449 3.83 5.52 -14.97
N ALA A 450 3.40 6.39 -14.05
CA ALA A 450 2.65 7.59 -14.43
C ALA A 450 3.56 8.55 -15.21
N GLN A 451 3.16 8.98 -16.41
CA GLN A 451 4.00 9.79 -17.28
C GLN A 451 3.33 11.04 -17.85
N MET A 452 2.00 11.12 -17.86
CA MET A 452 1.28 12.28 -18.36
C MET A 452 0.52 13.01 -17.27
N ASN A 453 0.61 14.31 -17.29
CA ASN A 453 -0.06 15.22 -16.35
C ASN A 453 -1.17 16.05 -17.02
N ALA A 454 -1.94 15.47 -17.95
CA ALA A 454 -3.19 16.09 -18.35
C ALA A 454 -4.12 16.11 -17.14
N SER A 455 -4.64 17.28 -16.76
CA SER A 455 -5.42 17.43 -15.53
C SER A 455 -6.77 16.71 -15.59
N ASP A 456 -7.23 16.40 -16.79
CA ASP A 456 -8.49 15.72 -17.08
C ASP A 456 -8.35 14.21 -17.37
N MET A 457 -7.13 13.63 -17.22
CA MET A 457 -6.86 12.23 -17.50
C MET A 457 -6.26 11.50 -16.28
N TYR A 458 -6.84 10.36 -15.91
CA TYR A 458 -6.37 9.49 -14.84
C TYR A 458 -5.49 8.35 -15.40
N ASN A 459 -4.28 8.22 -14.86
CA ASN A 459 -3.37 7.13 -15.22
C ASN A 459 -3.63 5.92 -14.31
N SER A 460 -4.26 4.90 -14.86
CA SER A 460 -4.71 3.70 -14.15
C SER A 460 -3.75 2.52 -14.32
N GLU A 461 -3.61 1.71 -13.28
CA GLU A 461 -2.90 0.42 -13.29
C GLU A 461 -3.84 -0.77 -13.11
N THR A 462 -5.14 -0.54 -13.21
CA THR A 462 -6.14 -1.59 -13.05
C THR A 462 -6.26 -2.44 -14.30
N GLU A 463 -6.71 -3.68 -14.15
CA GLU A 463 -7.00 -4.63 -15.25
C GLU A 463 -8.01 -4.10 -16.28
N ARG A 464 -8.80 -3.12 -15.90
CA ARG A 464 -9.70 -2.42 -16.83
C ARG A 464 -8.93 -1.66 -17.91
N ASN A 465 -7.76 -1.10 -17.57
CA ASN A 465 -6.95 -0.29 -18.45
C ASN A 465 -5.73 -1.03 -19.02
N VAL A 466 -5.23 -2.04 -18.33
CA VAL A 466 -4.07 -2.83 -18.79
C VAL A 466 -4.18 -4.28 -18.33
N LYS A 467 -4.15 -5.22 -19.27
CA LYS A 467 -4.12 -6.66 -18.95
C LYS A 467 -3.58 -7.46 -20.15
N THR A 468 -3.23 -8.73 -19.89
CA THR A 468 -3.07 -9.73 -20.94
C THR A 468 -4.38 -10.47 -21.16
N GLU A 469 -4.78 -10.64 -22.40
CA GLU A 469 -5.96 -11.43 -22.79
C GLU A 469 -5.79 -12.01 -24.18
N ASP A 470 -6.17 -13.26 -24.37
CA ASP A 470 -6.12 -13.97 -25.64
C ASP A 470 -4.73 -13.92 -26.31
N GLY A 471 -3.65 -14.04 -25.50
CA GLY A 471 -2.28 -13.98 -25.98
C GLY A 471 -1.82 -12.57 -26.41
N ASN A 472 -2.39 -11.52 -25.87
CA ASN A 472 -2.03 -10.13 -26.20
C ASN A 472 -1.94 -9.27 -24.96
N LEU A 473 -1.05 -8.27 -24.98
CA LEU A 473 -1.15 -7.14 -24.06
C LEU A 473 -2.18 -6.14 -24.61
N VAL A 474 -3.17 -5.80 -23.78
CA VAL A 474 -4.25 -4.90 -24.16
C VAL A 474 -4.26 -3.67 -23.25
N LEU A 475 -4.08 -2.51 -23.89
CA LEU A 475 -4.12 -1.19 -23.24
C LEU A 475 -5.41 -0.47 -23.65
N ARG A 476 -6.21 -0.05 -22.64
CA ARG A 476 -7.50 0.59 -22.90
C ARG A 476 -7.58 1.98 -22.29
N SER A 477 -8.17 2.90 -23.04
CA SER A 477 -8.52 4.24 -22.60
C SER A 477 -10.02 4.46 -22.66
N TRP A 478 -10.56 5.13 -21.64
CA TRP A 478 -12.00 5.30 -21.43
C TRP A 478 -12.38 6.75 -21.26
N LYS A 479 -13.60 7.09 -21.69
CA LYS A 479 -14.37 8.23 -21.18
C LYS A 479 -15.19 7.72 -20.00
N GLU A 480 -15.01 8.31 -18.81
CA GLU A 480 -15.61 7.80 -17.58
C GLU A 480 -17.01 8.37 -17.37
N GLU A 481 -17.98 7.48 -17.24
CA GLU A 481 -19.35 7.84 -16.82
C GLU A 481 -19.42 8.02 -15.30
N ASP A 482 -18.70 7.16 -14.55
CA ASP A 482 -18.52 7.28 -13.11
C ASP A 482 -17.07 7.73 -12.80
N THR A 483 -16.94 9.03 -12.55
CA THR A 483 -15.62 9.61 -12.28
C THR A 483 -15.07 9.29 -10.88
N SER A 484 -15.79 8.59 -10.03
CA SER A 484 -15.29 8.15 -8.73
C SER A 484 -14.13 7.15 -8.85
N ILE A 485 -14.11 6.35 -9.92
CA ILE A 485 -13.04 5.39 -10.22
C ILE A 485 -11.79 6.01 -10.87
N SER A 486 -11.85 7.28 -11.23
CA SER A 486 -10.80 8.05 -11.93
C SER A 486 -10.40 9.33 -11.18
N GLU A 487 -10.58 9.37 -9.88
CA GLU A 487 -10.29 10.53 -9.03
C GLU A 487 -10.98 11.83 -9.49
N GLY A 488 -12.20 11.72 -10.00
CA GLY A 488 -12.97 12.84 -10.51
C GLY A 488 -12.63 13.28 -11.93
N LYS A 489 -11.75 12.57 -12.64
CA LYS A 489 -11.33 12.91 -14.01
C LYS A 489 -12.22 12.24 -15.06
N PRO A 490 -12.56 12.96 -16.15
CA PRO A 490 -13.48 12.43 -17.17
C PRO A 490 -12.89 11.36 -18.09
N TYR A 491 -11.56 11.18 -18.06
CA TYR A 491 -10.89 10.17 -18.86
C TYR A 491 -9.94 9.33 -18.01
N SER A 492 -9.82 8.03 -18.34
CA SER A 492 -8.78 7.16 -17.79
C SER A 492 -8.01 6.45 -18.90
N THR A 493 -6.73 6.22 -18.65
CA THR A 493 -5.81 5.52 -19.56
C THR A 493 -4.90 4.62 -18.74
N ASN A 494 -4.14 3.72 -19.42
CA ASN A 494 -3.09 2.97 -18.74
C ASN A 494 -1.97 3.90 -18.26
N LYS A 495 -1.33 3.58 -17.13
CA LYS A 495 0.02 4.07 -16.86
C LYS A 495 0.95 3.55 -17.94
N SER A 496 1.95 4.36 -18.34
CA SER A 496 2.92 3.90 -19.32
C SER A 496 3.59 2.60 -18.87
N MET A 497 3.56 1.59 -19.74
CA MET A 497 4.27 0.34 -19.56
C MET A 497 5.72 0.52 -19.95
N THR A 498 6.67 0.11 -19.13
CA THR A 498 8.10 0.33 -19.40
C THR A 498 8.99 -0.83 -18.99
N THR A 499 10.03 -1.09 -19.78
CA THR A 499 11.08 -2.08 -19.49
C THR A 499 12.29 -1.49 -18.75
N ARG A 500 12.15 -0.29 -18.14
CA ARG A 500 13.25 0.47 -17.53
C ARG A 500 14.14 -0.34 -16.60
N ASP A 501 13.55 -1.20 -15.78
CA ASP A 501 14.27 -1.95 -14.75
C ASP A 501 14.54 -3.42 -15.16
N SER A 502 14.08 -3.85 -16.33
CA SER A 502 14.22 -5.22 -16.83
C SER A 502 15.04 -5.34 -18.11
N CYS A 503 14.86 -4.43 -19.07
CA CYS A 503 15.54 -4.48 -20.35
C CYS A 503 15.87 -3.08 -20.85
N ASN A 504 17.16 -2.76 -20.87
CA ASN A 504 17.69 -1.59 -21.53
C ASN A 504 18.65 -2.06 -22.63
N PHE A 505 18.61 -1.47 -23.81
CA PHE A 505 19.44 -1.95 -24.90
C PHE A 505 19.95 -0.80 -25.78
N CYS A 506 21.05 -1.05 -26.45
CA CYS A 506 21.60 -0.21 -27.48
C CYS A 506 21.81 -1.04 -28.71
N TYR A 507 21.36 -0.54 -29.88
CA TYR A 507 21.39 -1.17 -31.19
C TYR A 507 20.57 -2.45 -31.30
N GLY A 508 20.29 -2.83 -32.56
CA GLY A 508 19.52 -4.02 -32.91
C GLY A 508 18.29 -3.72 -33.73
N HIS A 509 17.47 -4.73 -33.92
CA HIS A 509 16.18 -4.67 -34.59
C HIS A 509 15.07 -4.97 -33.58
N LEU A 510 14.34 -3.94 -33.19
CA LEU A 510 13.15 -4.05 -32.34
C LEU A 510 11.91 -4.13 -33.24
N GLU A 511 11.08 -5.13 -33.01
CA GLU A 511 9.87 -5.38 -33.79
C GLU A 511 8.68 -5.56 -32.86
N MET A 512 7.57 -4.89 -33.17
CA MET A 512 6.30 -5.05 -32.46
C MET A 512 5.20 -5.39 -33.48
N ARG A 513 4.36 -6.38 -33.17
CA ARG A 513 3.13 -6.67 -33.93
C ARG A 513 1.92 -6.23 -33.11
N ALA A 514 1.10 -5.34 -33.66
CA ALA A 514 0.01 -4.75 -32.93
C ALA A 514 -1.17 -4.30 -33.77
N LYS A 515 -2.36 -4.23 -33.18
CA LYS A 515 -3.51 -3.45 -33.64
C LYS A 515 -3.48 -2.11 -32.95
N VAL A 516 -3.19 -1.06 -33.66
CA VAL A 516 -3.03 0.29 -33.13
C VAL A 516 -4.31 1.07 -33.37
N PRO A 517 -4.88 1.76 -32.36
CA PRO A 517 -6.07 2.59 -32.55
C PRO A 517 -5.73 3.85 -33.36
N PHE A 518 -6.55 4.13 -34.37
CA PHE A 518 -6.46 5.31 -35.21
C PHE A 518 -7.71 6.17 -35.10
N GLY A 519 -7.57 7.46 -35.40
CA GLY A 519 -8.66 8.41 -35.40
C GLY A 519 -8.50 9.53 -34.38
N LYS A 520 -9.46 10.46 -34.39
CA LYS A 520 -9.46 11.58 -33.45
C LYS A 520 -9.36 11.11 -32.01
N GLY A 521 -8.63 11.84 -31.21
CA GLY A 521 -8.43 11.56 -29.81
C GLY A 521 -7.41 10.45 -29.51
N CYS A 522 -7.08 9.58 -30.49
CA CYS A 522 -6.14 8.48 -30.25
C CYS A 522 -4.69 8.97 -30.23
N TRP A 523 -3.96 8.56 -29.19
CA TRP A 523 -2.52 8.82 -29.07
C TRP A 523 -1.80 7.59 -28.50
N PRO A 524 -1.88 6.43 -29.17
CA PRO A 524 -1.02 5.31 -28.86
C PRO A 524 0.41 5.62 -29.29
N SER A 525 1.38 5.15 -28.50
CA SER A 525 2.80 5.36 -28.76
C SER A 525 3.61 4.10 -28.46
N PHE A 526 4.62 3.89 -29.29
CA PHE A 526 5.70 2.94 -29.10
C PHE A 526 7.01 3.69 -29.20
N TRP A 527 7.71 3.83 -28.09
CA TRP A 527 8.83 4.75 -27.96
C TRP A 527 9.87 4.29 -26.95
N MET A 528 10.97 4.97 -26.90
CA MET A 528 12.10 4.67 -26.03
C MET A 528 12.65 5.94 -25.39
N VAL A 529 13.18 5.80 -24.20
CA VAL A 529 13.94 6.84 -23.51
C VAL A 529 15.26 6.27 -23.02
N GLN A 530 16.31 7.05 -23.15
CA GLN A 530 17.62 6.74 -22.60
C GLN A 530 17.56 6.66 -21.07
N ARG A 531 18.22 5.64 -20.51
CA ARG A 531 18.37 5.52 -19.08
C ARG A 531 19.38 6.54 -18.53
N GLU A 532 18.96 7.29 -17.53
CA GLU A 532 19.71 8.44 -17.00
C GLU A 532 21.10 8.08 -16.45
N ASP A 533 21.20 6.95 -15.76
CA ASP A 533 22.43 6.43 -15.14
C ASP A 533 23.34 5.68 -16.13
N MET A 534 22.89 5.47 -17.38
CA MET A 534 23.66 4.83 -18.46
C MET A 534 24.13 5.82 -19.53
N ARG A 535 23.96 7.12 -19.35
CA ARG A 535 24.39 8.12 -20.30
C ARG A 535 25.89 8.10 -20.51
N ASN A 536 26.30 8.28 -21.75
CA ASN A 536 27.70 8.46 -22.09
C ASN A 536 28.29 9.70 -21.42
N GLU A 537 29.58 9.66 -21.08
CA GLU A 537 30.28 10.79 -20.47
C GLU A 537 30.18 12.05 -21.34
N GLY A 538 29.74 13.14 -20.73
CA GLY A 538 29.54 14.43 -21.41
C GLY A 538 28.16 14.66 -21.99
N VAL A 539 27.28 13.66 -22.01
CA VAL A 539 25.88 13.83 -22.44
C VAL A 539 25.06 14.40 -21.26
N ASN A 540 24.60 15.63 -21.38
CA ASN A 540 23.82 16.32 -20.36
C ASN A 540 22.33 16.49 -20.74
N TRP A 541 21.83 15.66 -21.66
CA TRP A 541 20.47 15.65 -22.14
C TRP A 541 19.96 14.22 -22.27
N MET A 542 18.64 14.04 -22.28
CA MET A 542 17.98 12.75 -22.43
C MET A 542 17.55 12.55 -23.88
N ALA A 543 17.93 11.44 -24.47
CA ALA A 543 17.44 11.02 -25.78
C ALA A 543 16.08 10.33 -25.65
N GLU A 544 15.16 10.69 -26.53
CA GLU A 544 13.88 10.04 -26.76
C GLU A 544 13.77 9.63 -28.21
N ILE A 545 13.30 8.42 -28.45
CA ILE A 545 13.12 7.85 -29.77
C ILE A 545 11.68 7.37 -29.88
N ASP A 546 10.86 8.06 -30.67
CA ASP A 546 9.49 7.65 -30.94
C ASP A 546 9.50 6.74 -32.17
N ILE A 547 9.34 5.43 -31.94
CA ILE A 547 9.29 4.47 -33.01
C ILE A 547 8.05 4.75 -33.88
N PHE A 548 6.94 4.99 -33.22
CA PHE A 548 5.79 5.67 -33.80
C PHE A 548 4.90 6.33 -32.76
N GLU A 549 4.16 7.34 -33.22
CA GLU A 549 3.03 7.95 -32.54
C GLU A 549 1.87 8.15 -33.52
N VAL A 550 0.63 8.04 -33.01
CA VAL A 550 -0.59 8.40 -33.73
C VAL A 550 -1.14 9.69 -33.16
N PHE A 551 -0.98 10.80 -33.86
CA PHE A 551 -1.44 12.13 -33.41
C PHE A 551 -2.89 12.39 -33.84
N GLY A 552 -3.85 11.60 -33.41
CA GLY A 552 -5.26 11.72 -33.81
C GLY A 552 -5.49 11.44 -35.30
N SER A 553 -4.50 10.85 -35.96
CA SER A 553 -4.58 10.52 -37.39
C SER A 553 -5.43 9.28 -37.63
N LYS A 554 -6.10 9.24 -38.78
CA LYS A 554 -6.90 8.10 -39.20
C LYS A 554 -6.13 7.12 -40.10
N ASP A 555 -4.93 7.46 -40.53
CA ASP A 555 -4.24 6.76 -41.60
C ASP A 555 -2.70 6.78 -41.51
N LYS A 556 -2.10 7.33 -40.48
CA LYS A 556 -0.63 7.42 -40.42
C LYS A 556 -0.05 7.28 -39.03
N VAL A 557 1.15 6.75 -38.97
CA VAL A 557 2.07 6.78 -37.84
C VAL A 557 3.26 7.69 -38.14
N VAL A 558 3.80 8.33 -37.11
CA VAL A 558 4.88 9.33 -37.25
C VAL A 558 6.04 8.95 -36.35
N PRO A 559 7.26 8.75 -36.90
CA PRO A 559 8.47 8.54 -36.09
C PRO A 559 9.05 9.89 -35.67
N ASN A 560 9.79 9.91 -34.57
CA ASN A 560 10.48 11.13 -34.15
C ASN A 560 11.70 10.80 -33.28
N ILE A 561 12.58 11.79 -33.08
CA ILE A 561 13.63 11.75 -32.06
C ILE A 561 13.75 13.10 -31.37
N HIS A 562 13.99 13.09 -30.05
CA HIS A 562 14.04 14.30 -29.23
C HIS A 562 15.27 14.35 -28.34
N LYS A 563 15.75 15.56 -28.07
CA LYS A 563 16.73 15.89 -27.05
C LYS A 563 16.06 16.72 -25.96
N TRP A 564 16.03 16.20 -24.76
CA TRP A 564 15.46 16.87 -23.58
C TRP A 564 16.55 17.35 -22.65
N TYR A 565 16.60 18.65 -22.43
CA TYR A 565 17.55 19.30 -21.52
C TYR A 565 16.91 19.62 -20.20
N ASN A 566 17.39 19.01 -19.14
CA ASN A 566 16.98 19.30 -17.77
C ASN A 566 18.10 20.08 -17.06
N SER A 567 18.29 21.36 -17.42
CA SER A 567 19.10 22.24 -16.59
C SER A 567 18.20 23.03 -15.63
N THR A 568 18.71 23.36 -14.44
CA THR A 568 18.00 24.18 -13.46
C THR A 568 17.66 25.60 -13.97
N ALA A 569 18.24 26.01 -15.09
CA ALA A 569 18.05 27.31 -15.69
C ALA A 569 17.20 27.30 -16.96
N ASP A 570 17.28 26.22 -17.77
CA ASP A 570 16.62 26.16 -19.08
C ASP A 570 16.17 24.74 -19.38
N ASN A 571 14.88 24.43 -19.09
CA ASN A 571 14.25 23.24 -19.64
C ASN A 571 13.90 23.53 -21.08
N TYR A 572 14.69 23.04 -22.04
CA TYR A 572 14.30 23.13 -23.43
C TYR A 572 14.41 21.78 -24.14
N HIS A 573 13.63 21.67 -25.16
CA HIS A 573 13.43 20.47 -25.93
C HIS A 573 13.74 20.78 -27.40
N VAL A 574 14.48 19.91 -28.04
CA VAL A 574 14.77 19.98 -29.46
C VAL A 574 14.21 18.75 -30.15
N GLN A 575 13.23 18.95 -30.98
CA GLN A 575 12.69 17.95 -31.88
C GLN A 575 13.57 17.87 -33.13
N LEU A 576 14.13 16.72 -33.39
CA LEU A 576 15.10 16.53 -34.46
C LEU A 576 14.50 15.99 -35.78
N GLY A 577 13.29 15.42 -35.69
CA GLY A 577 12.64 14.77 -36.78
C GLY A 577 11.99 15.69 -37.85
N ASP A 578 11.78 17.00 -37.58
CA ASP A 578 10.92 17.87 -38.39
C ASP A 578 11.29 17.93 -39.87
N ASP A 579 12.57 17.81 -40.26
CA ASP A 579 13.03 17.86 -41.66
C ASP A 579 13.25 16.48 -42.24
N ARG A 580 13.30 15.42 -41.42
CA ARG A 580 13.68 14.07 -41.85
C ARG A 580 12.61 13.03 -41.54
N LYS A 581 11.65 13.33 -40.63
CA LYS A 581 10.57 12.43 -40.35
C LYS A 581 9.64 12.32 -41.57
N THR A 582 9.55 11.12 -42.08
CA THR A 582 8.58 10.77 -43.11
C THR A 582 7.53 9.91 -42.43
N PRO A 583 6.26 10.33 -42.33
CA PRO A 583 5.21 9.49 -41.78
C PRO A 583 4.94 8.32 -42.75
N TYR A 584 4.65 7.14 -42.17
CA TYR A 584 4.05 6.06 -42.95
C TYR A 584 2.55 6.32 -43.08
N VAL A 585 2.04 6.30 -44.30
CA VAL A 585 0.62 6.51 -44.61
C VAL A 585 0.03 5.22 -45.16
N PHE A 586 -0.91 4.64 -44.41
CA PHE A 586 -1.60 3.43 -44.81
C PHE A 586 -2.50 3.68 -46.02
N LYS A 587 -2.45 2.78 -46.99
CA LYS A 587 -3.23 2.88 -48.24
C LYS A 587 -4.66 2.39 -48.06
N ASP A 588 -4.84 1.33 -47.28
CA ASP A 588 -6.16 0.82 -46.88
C ASP A 588 -6.40 1.19 -45.40
N THR A 589 -7.49 1.86 -45.14
CA THR A 589 -7.88 2.32 -43.80
C THR A 589 -9.22 1.75 -43.36
N SER A 590 -9.79 0.80 -44.12
CA SER A 590 -11.15 0.29 -43.88
C SER A 590 -11.28 -0.45 -42.53
N ASN A 591 -10.22 -1.15 -42.10
CA ASN A 591 -10.16 -1.90 -40.84
C ASN A 591 -8.85 -1.67 -40.08
N LEU A 592 -8.20 -0.54 -40.30
CA LEU A 592 -6.83 -0.31 -39.82
C LEU A 592 -6.63 -0.53 -38.32
N SER A 593 -7.62 -0.17 -37.47
CA SER A 593 -7.53 -0.40 -36.04
C SER A 593 -7.82 -1.85 -35.61
N ASP A 594 -8.33 -2.68 -36.54
CA ASP A 594 -8.69 -4.08 -36.27
C ASP A 594 -7.67 -5.07 -36.89
N GLU A 595 -6.71 -4.57 -37.68
CA GLU A 595 -5.69 -5.40 -38.35
C GLU A 595 -4.36 -5.29 -37.60
N TYR A 596 -3.64 -6.43 -37.58
CA TYR A 596 -2.29 -6.44 -37.03
C TYR A 596 -1.31 -5.97 -38.11
N HIS A 597 -0.48 -5.02 -37.71
CA HIS A 597 0.67 -4.55 -38.47
C HIS A 597 1.95 -4.78 -37.68
N THR A 598 3.07 -4.94 -38.37
CA THR A 598 4.39 -5.07 -37.77
C THR A 598 5.12 -3.73 -37.87
N TYR A 599 5.49 -3.20 -36.73
CA TYR A 599 6.24 -1.94 -36.59
C TYR A 599 7.68 -2.27 -36.20
N GLY A 600 8.62 -1.95 -37.10
CA GLY A 600 10.03 -2.27 -36.94
C GLY A 600 10.88 -1.02 -36.75
N PHE A 601 11.89 -1.18 -35.89
CA PHE A 601 12.91 -0.19 -35.63
C PHE A 601 14.28 -0.83 -35.65
N TYR A 602 15.07 -0.53 -36.71
CA TYR A 602 16.47 -0.92 -36.80
C TYR A 602 17.36 0.23 -36.36
N TRP A 603 18.33 -0.08 -35.51
CA TRP A 603 19.23 0.89 -34.94
C TRP A 603 20.66 0.34 -34.88
N ASP A 604 21.60 1.09 -35.46
CA ASP A 604 23.03 0.81 -35.40
C ASP A 604 23.84 2.09 -35.06
N GLU A 605 25.16 2.02 -35.22
CA GLU A 605 26.07 3.13 -34.96
C GLU A 605 25.94 4.30 -35.93
N GLU A 606 25.31 4.09 -37.05
CA GLU A 606 25.22 5.06 -38.16
C GLU A 606 23.83 5.65 -38.32
N LYS A 607 22.78 4.84 -38.07
CA LYS A 607 21.40 5.22 -38.42
C LYS A 607 20.35 4.55 -37.58
N MET A 608 19.17 5.14 -37.64
CA MET A 608 17.90 4.59 -37.22
C MET A 608 16.99 4.42 -38.43
N VAL A 609 16.38 3.25 -38.62
CA VAL A 609 15.46 2.96 -39.72
C VAL A 609 14.12 2.51 -39.16
N PHE A 610 13.05 3.16 -39.59
CA PHE A 610 11.68 2.89 -39.17
C PHE A 610 10.92 2.20 -40.30
N SER A 611 10.19 1.15 -39.99
CA SER A 611 9.45 0.36 -40.97
C SER A 611 8.06 -0.05 -40.49
N VAL A 612 7.15 -0.27 -41.44
CA VAL A 612 5.83 -0.88 -41.24
C VAL A 612 5.69 -2.03 -42.21
N ASP A 613 5.29 -3.21 -41.75
CA ASP A 613 5.12 -4.44 -42.53
C ASP A 613 6.34 -4.76 -43.40
N GLY A 614 7.54 -4.49 -42.90
CA GLY A 614 8.80 -4.70 -43.59
C GLY A 614 9.17 -3.60 -44.59
N GLU A 615 8.35 -2.58 -44.84
CA GLU A 615 8.64 -1.45 -45.70
C GLU A 615 9.32 -0.31 -44.91
N ASP A 616 10.59 0.04 -45.31
CA ASP A 616 11.29 1.20 -44.74
C ASP A 616 10.67 2.49 -45.22
N TYR A 617 10.30 3.38 -44.31
CA TYR A 617 9.67 4.65 -44.66
C TYR A 617 10.41 5.88 -44.12
N CYS A 618 11.25 5.71 -43.10
CA CYS A 618 12.05 6.79 -42.54
C CYS A 618 13.43 6.29 -42.14
N THR A 619 14.47 7.05 -42.47
CA THR A 619 15.85 6.78 -42.04
C THR A 619 16.46 8.06 -41.48
N MET A 620 17.02 7.99 -40.27
CA MET A 620 17.68 9.09 -39.57
C MET A 620 19.16 8.76 -39.37
N ASP A 621 20.04 9.62 -39.88
CA ASP A 621 21.48 9.55 -39.69
C ASP A 621 21.85 10.04 -38.29
N ILE A 622 22.62 9.27 -37.53
CA ILE A 622 23.09 9.59 -36.18
C ILE A 622 24.61 9.55 -36.04
N THR A 623 25.34 9.60 -37.16
CA THR A 623 26.81 9.50 -37.20
C THR A 623 27.53 10.67 -36.56
N GLU A 624 26.95 11.87 -36.54
CA GLU A 624 27.61 13.10 -36.06
C GLU A 624 27.52 13.20 -34.55
N LYS A 625 28.36 12.43 -33.81
CA LYS A 625 28.33 12.27 -32.34
C LYS A 625 28.75 13.54 -31.56
N THR A 626 29.60 14.39 -32.14
CA THR A 626 30.16 15.57 -31.51
C THR A 626 29.85 16.87 -32.22
N GLY A 627 29.80 17.97 -31.54
CA GLY A 627 29.63 19.32 -32.10
C GLY A 627 28.71 20.19 -31.29
N ASP A 628 28.70 21.49 -31.58
CA ASP A 628 27.80 22.43 -30.96
C ASP A 628 26.35 22.06 -31.22
N PHE A 629 25.52 22.44 -30.29
CA PHE A 629 24.11 22.23 -30.22
C PHE A 629 23.39 22.69 -31.50
N GLY A 630 23.33 21.87 -32.50
CA GLY A 630 22.57 22.07 -33.71
C GLY A 630 21.59 20.93 -33.94
N LYS A 631 20.61 21.14 -34.81
CA LYS A 631 19.53 20.20 -35.10
C LYS A 631 19.99 18.76 -35.39
N TYR A 632 21.22 18.58 -35.87
CA TYR A 632 21.79 17.30 -36.28
C TYR A 632 23.23 17.08 -35.80
N LYS A 633 23.65 17.79 -34.77
CA LYS A 633 24.99 17.66 -34.14
C LYS A 633 24.86 17.16 -32.73
N GLY A 634 25.89 16.45 -32.27
CA GLY A 634 25.88 15.89 -30.93
C GLY A 634 24.83 14.79 -30.76
N MET A 635 24.87 13.78 -31.63
CA MET A 635 23.95 12.64 -31.60
C MET A 635 24.40 11.54 -30.63
N ASP A 636 25.43 11.82 -29.83
CA ASP A 636 26.07 10.90 -28.87
C ASP A 636 25.10 10.26 -27.86
N GLY A 637 24.03 10.94 -27.46
CA GLY A 637 23.02 10.38 -26.59
C GLY A 637 22.18 9.26 -27.24
N PHE A 638 22.09 9.24 -28.57
CA PHE A 638 21.44 8.17 -29.30
C PHE A 638 22.32 6.92 -29.50
N HIS A 639 23.47 6.86 -28.85
CA HIS A 639 24.36 5.72 -28.76
C HIS A 639 24.48 5.18 -27.36
N THR A 640 23.40 5.30 -26.58
CA THR A 640 23.34 4.93 -25.17
C THR A 640 22.12 4.06 -24.93
N PRO A 641 22.19 3.07 -24.05
CA PRO A 641 21.06 2.19 -23.80
C PRO A 641 19.80 2.95 -23.38
N GLY A 642 18.71 2.53 -23.96
CA GLY A 642 17.36 3.00 -23.67
C GLY A 642 16.40 1.85 -23.37
N TYR A 643 15.23 2.18 -22.88
CA TYR A 643 14.18 1.25 -22.53
C TYR A 643 12.90 1.54 -23.28
N ILE A 644 12.09 0.50 -23.48
CA ILE A 644 10.81 0.57 -24.19
C ILE A 644 9.75 1.21 -23.31
N ILE A 645 8.90 1.99 -23.94
CA ILE A 645 7.70 2.56 -23.32
C ILE A 645 6.49 2.37 -24.24
N LEU A 646 5.37 1.95 -23.66
CA LEU A 646 4.09 1.77 -24.33
C LEU A 646 3.00 2.55 -23.61
N ASN A 647 2.20 3.28 -24.35
CA ASN A 647 1.02 3.91 -23.80
C ASN A 647 -0.08 4.08 -24.86
N ASN A 648 -1.30 4.12 -24.38
CA ASN A 648 -2.49 4.39 -25.17
C ASN A 648 -3.20 5.63 -24.61
N PHE A 649 -2.57 6.80 -24.76
CA PHE A 649 -3.11 8.05 -24.27
C PHE A 649 -4.21 8.60 -25.17
N LEU A 650 -4.90 9.61 -24.67
CA LEU A 650 -5.91 10.37 -25.42
C LEU A 650 -5.49 11.83 -25.53
N PHE A 651 -5.79 12.44 -26.65
CA PHE A 651 -5.73 13.88 -26.80
C PHE A 651 -6.98 14.53 -26.22
N THR A 652 -6.90 14.89 -24.95
CA THR A 652 -7.97 15.51 -24.22
C THR A 652 -7.90 17.05 -24.27
N PRO A 653 -8.97 17.79 -23.94
CA PRO A 653 -9.00 19.25 -23.99
C PRO A 653 -7.93 19.97 -23.16
N GLU A 654 -7.43 19.35 -22.10
CA GLU A 654 -6.42 19.94 -21.21
C GLU A 654 -4.97 19.72 -21.70
N ALA A 655 -4.76 18.96 -22.75
CA ALA A 655 -3.44 18.82 -23.36
C ALA A 655 -3.14 19.99 -24.31
N SER A 656 -2.43 21.00 -23.85
CA SER A 656 -2.27 22.34 -24.46
C SER A 656 -1.41 22.41 -25.74
N TRP A 657 -0.75 21.32 -26.15
CA TRP A 657 0.17 21.27 -27.31
C TRP A 657 -0.34 20.45 -28.48
N ILE A 658 -1.60 20.06 -28.46
CA ILE A 658 -2.23 19.16 -29.44
C ILE A 658 -2.48 19.88 -30.77
N PRO A 659 -2.23 19.20 -31.90
CA PRO A 659 -2.60 19.74 -33.21
C PRO A 659 -4.11 19.99 -33.33
N ASP A 660 -4.49 21.10 -33.96
CA ASP A 660 -5.89 21.44 -34.21
C ASP A 660 -6.63 20.27 -34.88
N GLY A 661 -7.74 19.87 -34.30
CA GLY A 661 -8.60 18.80 -34.83
C GLY A 661 -8.23 17.37 -34.43
N ALA A 662 -7.17 17.17 -33.65
CA ALA A 662 -6.75 15.83 -33.15
C ALA A 662 -7.42 15.42 -31.83
N MET A 663 -8.09 16.33 -31.14
CA MET A 663 -8.72 16.08 -29.82
C MET A 663 -9.88 15.08 -29.86
N VAL A 664 -10.13 14.42 -28.73
CA VAL A 664 -11.35 13.64 -28.49
C VAL A 664 -12.60 14.43 -28.83
N ASP A 665 -13.61 13.78 -29.39
CA ASP A 665 -14.91 14.37 -29.66
C ASP A 665 -16.05 13.45 -29.21
N ASP A 666 -17.28 13.93 -29.28
CA ASP A 666 -18.46 13.18 -28.82
C ASP A 666 -18.84 11.98 -29.71
N ASN A 667 -18.20 11.81 -30.86
CA ASN A 667 -18.44 10.68 -31.76
C ASN A 667 -17.42 9.54 -31.56
N MET A 668 -16.49 9.72 -30.64
CA MET A 668 -15.46 8.72 -30.37
C MET A 668 -16.07 7.54 -29.60
N GLU A 669 -15.76 6.33 -30.03
CA GLU A 669 -16.17 5.11 -29.35
C GLU A 669 -15.16 4.69 -28.29
N TYR A 670 -15.65 4.17 -27.16
CA TYR A 670 -14.82 3.72 -26.03
C TYR A 670 -15.15 2.28 -25.62
N PRO A 671 -14.17 1.48 -25.17
CA PRO A 671 -12.77 1.88 -24.95
C PRO A 671 -11.99 2.06 -26.26
N VAL A 672 -11.04 2.99 -26.24
CA VAL A 672 -9.97 3.01 -27.26
C VAL A 672 -8.97 1.92 -26.89
N THR A 673 -8.80 0.95 -27.77
CA THR A 673 -8.03 -0.25 -27.47
C THR A 673 -6.77 -0.34 -28.34
N TYR A 674 -5.62 -0.54 -27.71
CA TYR A 674 -4.33 -0.83 -28.31
C TYR A 674 -3.96 -2.27 -27.94
N THR A 675 -3.90 -3.18 -28.92
CA THR A 675 -3.66 -4.61 -28.73
C THR A 675 -2.32 -4.99 -29.30
N ILE A 676 -1.43 -5.52 -28.46
CA ILE A 676 -0.05 -5.85 -28.83
C ILE A 676 0.12 -7.37 -28.72
N ASP A 677 0.42 -8.03 -29.83
CA ASP A 677 0.61 -9.47 -29.96
C ASP A 677 1.99 -9.89 -29.44
N TYR A 678 3.05 -9.21 -29.94
CA TYR A 678 4.39 -9.43 -29.43
C TYR A 678 5.30 -8.22 -29.59
N ILE A 679 6.39 -8.23 -28.81
CA ILE A 679 7.56 -7.36 -28.98
C ILE A 679 8.81 -8.23 -28.95
N ARG A 680 9.68 -8.08 -29.93
CA ARG A 680 10.91 -8.87 -30.12
C ARG A 680 12.11 -7.97 -30.39
N LEU A 681 13.19 -8.19 -29.66
CA LEU A 681 14.48 -7.52 -29.87
C LEU A 681 15.51 -8.54 -30.42
N TYR A 682 16.05 -8.25 -31.58
CA TYR A 682 17.13 -9.02 -32.19
C TYR A 682 18.40 -8.17 -32.22
N GLN A 683 19.55 -8.77 -31.86
CA GLN A 683 20.84 -8.08 -31.89
C GLN A 683 21.90 -8.89 -32.62
N GLY A 684 22.83 -8.17 -33.27
CA GLY A 684 24.10 -8.68 -33.81
C GLY A 684 25.26 -8.43 -32.86
N ASP A 685 26.48 -8.56 -33.35
CA ASP A 685 27.73 -8.48 -32.58
C ASP A 685 27.94 -7.13 -31.85
N ASN A 686 27.35 -6.03 -32.32
CA ASN A 686 27.46 -4.70 -31.78
C ASN A 686 26.32 -4.33 -30.83
N GLY A 687 25.36 -5.23 -30.61
CA GLY A 687 24.23 -5.01 -29.73
C GLY A 687 24.61 -5.15 -28.25
N GLU A 688 24.02 -4.31 -27.40
CA GLU A 688 24.19 -4.35 -25.97
C GLU A 688 22.82 -4.43 -25.30
N ILE A 689 22.67 -5.33 -24.33
CA ILE A 689 21.46 -5.46 -23.51
C ILE A 689 21.84 -5.48 -22.03
N TYR A 690 21.07 -4.76 -21.23
CA TYR A 690 21.27 -4.59 -19.79
C TYR A 690 19.99 -4.88 -19.04
N SER A 691 20.08 -5.67 -17.98
CA SER A 691 19.01 -5.87 -17.01
C SER A 691 19.49 -5.46 -15.62
N PRO A 692 19.03 -4.34 -15.05
CA PRO A 692 19.50 -3.84 -13.76
C PRO A 692 19.23 -4.79 -12.58
N GLU A 693 18.13 -5.55 -12.63
CA GLU A 693 17.80 -6.52 -11.57
C GLU A 693 18.73 -7.74 -11.56
N LEU A 694 19.34 -8.07 -12.70
CA LEU A 694 20.16 -9.27 -12.87
C LEU A 694 21.66 -8.96 -12.94
N GLY A 695 22.04 -7.67 -12.84
CA GLY A 695 23.40 -7.21 -13.14
C GLY A 695 23.63 -7.07 -14.66
N GLU A 696 24.86 -6.71 -15.07
CA GLU A 696 25.22 -6.62 -16.49
C GLU A 696 25.08 -8.00 -17.15
N THR A 697 23.98 -8.22 -17.83
CA THR A 697 23.88 -9.34 -18.78
C THR A 697 24.30 -8.82 -20.13
N ARG A 698 25.55 -9.06 -20.51
CA ARG A 698 25.94 -8.96 -21.92
C ARG A 698 25.09 -9.94 -22.70
N GLY A 699 24.64 -9.51 -23.88
CA GLY A 699 23.82 -10.33 -24.77
C GLY A 699 24.31 -11.77 -24.80
N ILE A 700 23.40 -12.73 -24.84
CA ILE A 700 23.73 -14.15 -24.87
C ILE A 700 24.71 -14.37 -26.00
N PRO A 701 25.96 -14.81 -25.75
CA PRO A 701 26.88 -15.06 -26.82
C PRO A 701 26.25 -16.06 -27.79
N ALA A 702 26.19 -15.73 -29.04
CA ALA A 702 25.81 -16.66 -30.09
C ALA A 702 26.96 -17.68 -30.26
N GLU A 703 27.01 -18.73 -29.41
CA GLU A 703 27.78 -19.96 -29.69
C GLU A 703 26.84 -21.08 -30.11
#